data_f5296d33654867eecc93aef2d81200ad
#
_entry.id   f5296d33654867eecc93aef2d81200ad
#
_cell.length_a   1.000
_cell.length_b   1.000
_cell.length_c   1.000
_cell.angle_alpha   90.00
_cell.angle_beta   90.00
_cell.angle_gamma   90.00
#
_symmetry.space_group_name_H-M   'P 1'
#
loop_
_entity.id
_entity.type
_entity.pdbx_description
1 polymer ?
#
loop_
_entity_poly.entity_id
_entity_poly.type
_entity_poly.pdbx_seq_one_letter_code
_entity_poly.pdbx_strand_id
1 'polypeptide(L)'
;MAGLRKVLSVALAVGFTTAQAQEKSGVVNLPSSKQLSPVPGNPQRLNSLPISMAISPDGRYVVTVNVGYGTAESNYQQSLAVMDTQTGKVMDFPDDRTASTGKETLYSGLAFSADGKHIYASMASLTEPEGGDSPKDPGNGVVVYGFADGKITQERMIQIGLQPLAGGRRTKLIEGKDGALGVPYPAAIAVVGRDLLVADNLSDDVLLLDATTGTVKTRFDVSESDAVPGTYPVALAVTKDGMRAFVALWNASEVVELDLKKGTVGRKLALLKPSDPVKPGTHPCALEMSPDGKTMYVALANRDAVAAVDVSGSIPRAGDTTAGAGAPSSVQGRFAVKGYFDTRLPGQSYFGAEPDTLALNTDGSRLYVGNMGSDAVAVIDTRKLTASAAKQGMVEPIGFVPTEWMPMSMAVLNGKLYVATAKGKGTGPNNFPQKVIQGSRRRGDSTYIGTLLYGSLAAIDTAEIERELPKWTAEVMESNRMKAAAETIAFAGGTNPIKHVIYIIKENRTYDQVFGDLKQNGKPVGNGDARLAMYGESVTPNQHKLALQFGVLDNFFDSGEVSGDGHVWSNAAIGTDYLEKVWEQNYRNGQRTYDFEGVVSEGYPLLQKIADVNEPQSGYMWGNVDSHGKTHYNFGEYVSSTFCDAKKSGSSQEGPLREGTPCSPSVVKPGERFPAAWGGEENKFAWPVPLLEHNQATKPELVGHFAPEAPDFNTRVPDQIRANVFLKYFAGWVADRAAGKDTMPNYITLHIGDDHTAGTTPGGPTPKSSVADNDLAMGRMVEAVSHSPYWDDTAFFILEDDAQNGADHVDAHRSLALVVSKYSPRAADGGAFVDSRFYSTVSVIRTMETLLGLPPMNNNDALASLIGSMFTGPGDQAPFTADTVNRDNGLIYTANVKTAPGAKESAKMDFSHADRADAQKLNVILWRDAMGDTPVPAQLTEKRKKAKKDDDD
;
A
#
# COMPACT_ATOMS: atom_id res chain seq x y z
N MET A 1 27.41 55.79 9.08
CA MET A 1 26.70 54.66 9.72
C MET A 1 25.32 54.47 9.10
N ALA A 2 25.24 54.05 7.86
CA ALA A 2 23.99 53.82 7.14
C ALA A 2 24.14 52.72 6.07
N GLY A 3 25.04 51.77 6.29
CA GLY A 3 25.35 50.73 5.32
C GLY A 3 25.28 49.28 5.85
N LEU A 4 24.93 49.08 7.13
CA LEU A 4 25.02 47.73 7.77
C LEU A 4 23.67 47.14 8.19
N ARG A 5 22.54 47.72 7.76
CA ARG A 5 21.19 47.19 8.09
C ARG A 5 20.43 46.53 6.94
N LYS A 6 21.04 46.37 5.76
CA LYS A 6 20.38 45.74 4.60
C LYS A 6 20.88 44.32 4.26
N VAL A 7 21.86 43.77 4.97
CA VAL A 7 22.39 42.43 4.71
C VAL A 7 21.84 41.36 5.69
N LEU A 8 21.26 41.77 6.83
CA LEU A 8 20.70 40.86 7.81
C LEU A 8 19.22 40.47 7.56
N SER A 9 18.57 41.04 6.54
CA SER A 9 17.15 40.76 6.23
C SER A 9 16.97 39.77 5.07
N VAL A 10 18.04 39.31 4.43
CA VAL A 10 17.94 38.36 3.31
C VAL A 10 18.22 36.92 3.77
N ALA A 11 18.90 36.70 4.89
CA ALA A 11 19.23 35.36 5.37
C ALA A 11 18.13 34.69 6.22
N LEU A 12 17.06 35.43 6.61
CA LEU A 12 15.90 34.85 7.34
C LEU A 12 14.68 34.60 6.44
N ALA A 13 14.78 34.91 5.14
CA ALA A 13 13.66 34.75 4.19
C ALA A 13 13.77 33.51 3.29
N VAL A 14 14.85 32.74 3.38
CA VAL A 14 15.07 31.57 2.52
C VAL A 14 14.56 30.26 3.16
N GLY A 15 14.33 30.22 4.47
CA GLY A 15 13.84 29.05 5.20
C GLY A 15 12.31 28.83 5.19
N PHE A 16 11.53 29.78 4.64
CA PHE A 16 10.06 29.67 4.60
C PHE A 16 9.48 29.44 3.21
N THR A 17 10.30 29.10 2.22
CA THR A 17 9.89 29.21 0.82
C THR A 17 9.55 27.91 0.10
N THR A 18 9.81 26.71 0.63
CA THR A 18 9.53 25.47 -0.11
C THR A 18 8.07 25.02 0.01
N ALA A 19 7.50 24.93 1.19
CA ALA A 19 6.09 24.57 1.35
C ALA A 19 5.13 25.68 0.85
N GLN A 20 5.50 26.97 1.06
CA GLN A 20 4.75 28.11 0.49
C GLN A 20 4.99 28.34 -1.01
N ALA A 21 6.10 27.83 -1.58
CA ALA A 21 6.33 27.85 -3.03
C ALA A 21 5.47 26.81 -3.74
N GLN A 22 5.24 25.67 -3.14
CA GLN A 22 4.35 24.62 -3.65
C GLN A 22 2.89 25.10 -3.73
N GLU A 23 2.36 25.78 -2.72
CA GLU A 23 1.02 26.39 -2.78
C GLU A 23 0.88 27.50 -3.84
N LYS A 24 1.96 28.19 -4.20
CA LYS A 24 1.94 29.26 -5.22
C LYS A 24 2.01 28.75 -6.66
N SER A 25 2.56 27.56 -6.91
CA SER A 25 2.69 26.99 -8.27
C SER A 25 1.45 26.19 -8.70
N GLY A 26 0.59 25.79 -7.77
CA GLY A 26 -0.54 24.92 -8.04
C GLY A 26 -0.15 23.46 -8.37
N VAL A 27 1.15 23.11 -8.26
CA VAL A 27 1.67 21.77 -8.49
C VAL A 27 1.88 21.06 -7.15
N VAL A 28 1.35 19.86 -6.98
CA VAL A 28 1.52 19.00 -5.81
C VAL A 28 2.40 17.83 -6.21
N ASN A 29 3.53 17.63 -5.52
CA ASN A 29 4.36 16.43 -5.68
C ASN A 29 3.72 15.26 -4.94
N LEU A 30 3.75 14.08 -5.54
CA LEU A 30 3.23 12.85 -4.96
C LEU A 30 4.39 11.92 -4.56
N PRO A 31 4.23 11.12 -3.50
CA PRO A 31 5.23 10.11 -3.10
C PRO A 31 5.55 9.08 -4.20
N SER A 32 4.65 8.88 -5.15
CA SER A 32 4.87 8.08 -6.38
C SER A 32 5.86 8.71 -7.39
N SER A 33 6.55 9.80 -7.03
CA SER A 33 7.45 10.61 -7.89
C SER A 33 6.75 11.35 -9.03
N LYS A 34 5.42 11.43 -9.01
CA LYS A 34 4.60 12.19 -9.97
C LYS A 34 4.18 13.54 -9.41
N GLN A 35 3.38 14.26 -10.18
CA GLN A 35 2.83 15.55 -9.79
C GLN A 35 1.34 15.61 -10.15
N LEU A 36 0.56 16.36 -9.39
CA LEU A 36 -0.81 16.69 -9.77
C LEU A 36 -0.82 18.03 -10.51
N SER A 37 -1.42 18.03 -11.68
CA SER A 37 -1.79 19.23 -12.42
C SER A 37 -3.16 19.75 -11.98
N PRO A 38 -3.54 21.00 -12.31
CA PRO A 38 -4.92 21.43 -12.17
C PRO A 38 -5.89 20.50 -12.90
N VAL A 39 -6.91 20.03 -12.22
CA VAL A 39 -7.87 19.04 -12.73
C VAL A 39 -9.21 19.69 -13.11
N PRO A 40 -9.90 19.23 -14.18
CA PRO A 40 -11.21 19.73 -14.58
C PRO A 40 -12.32 19.24 -13.63
N GLY A 41 -13.54 19.80 -13.80
CA GLY A 41 -14.74 19.33 -13.11
C GLY A 41 -14.90 19.75 -11.67
N ASN A 42 -14.06 20.68 -11.17
CA ASN A 42 -14.15 21.24 -9.82
C ASN A 42 -14.30 20.17 -8.72
N PRO A 43 -13.25 19.36 -8.47
CA PRO A 43 -13.34 18.25 -7.52
C PRO A 43 -13.85 18.69 -6.15
N GLN A 44 -14.86 17.98 -5.65
CA GLN A 44 -15.41 18.17 -4.30
C GLN A 44 -14.79 17.14 -3.37
N ARG A 45 -14.34 17.57 -2.19
CA ARG A 45 -13.74 16.67 -1.18
C ARG A 45 -14.76 15.64 -0.70
N LEU A 46 -14.35 14.40 -0.58
CA LEU A 46 -15.06 13.28 0.03
C LEU A 46 -14.33 12.77 1.28
N ASN A 47 -14.93 11.82 1.98
CA ASN A 47 -14.25 10.98 2.94
C ASN A 47 -13.20 10.09 2.25
N SER A 48 -12.34 9.39 3.01
CA SER A 48 -11.23 8.63 2.45
C SER A 48 -11.68 7.42 1.61
N LEU A 49 -10.93 7.13 0.57
CA LEU A 49 -11.01 5.96 -0.31
C LEU A 49 -12.42 5.71 -0.91
N PRO A 50 -12.96 6.60 -1.77
CA PRO A 50 -14.19 6.35 -2.54
C PRO A 50 -13.92 5.39 -3.70
N ILE A 51 -14.06 4.07 -3.48
CA ILE A 51 -13.70 3.03 -4.45
C ILE A 51 -14.85 2.53 -5.33
N SER A 52 -16.09 2.90 -5.02
CA SER A 52 -17.24 2.48 -5.82
C SER A 52 -18.29 3.60 -5.90
N MET A 53 -19.02 3.61 -7.01
CA MET A 53 -20.02 4.63 -7.33
C MET A 53 -21.30 4.01 -7.92
N ALA A 54 -22.45 4.52 -7.50
CA ALA A 54 -23.75 4.13 -8.04
C ALA A 54 -24.59 5.35 -8.39
N ILE A 55 -25.35 5.26 -9.48
CA ILE A 55 -26.29 6.31 -9.94
C ILE A 55 -27.70 5.95 -9.48
N SER A 56 -28.44 6.91 -8.89
CA SER A 56 -29.85 6.71 -8.58
C SER A 56 -30.66 6.45 -9.86
N PRO A 57 -31.72 5.60 -9.82
CA PRO A 57 -32.52 5.26 -11.02
C PRO A 57 -33.15 6.45 -11.74
N ASP A 58 -33.40 7.55 -11.02
CA ASP A 58 -33.91 8.80 -11.60
C ASP A 58 -32.82 9.70 -12.23
N GLY A 59 -31.55 9.31 -12.12
CA GLY A 59 -30.40 10.05 -12.64
C GLY A 59 -30.13 11.37 -11.92
N ARG A 60 -30.67 11.58 -10.72
CA ARG A 60 -30.48 12.83 -9.98
C ARG A 60 -29.30 12.79 -9.04
N TYR A 61 -28.93 11.62 -8.50
CA TYR A 61 -27.90 11.49 -7.49
C TYR A 61 -26.80 10.53 -7.93
N VAL A 62 -25.57 10.90 -7.58
CA VAL A 62 -24.41 10.02 -7.60
C VAL A 62 -24.03 9.71 -6.16
N VAL A 63 -23.90 8.43 -5.83
CA VAL A 63 -23.52 7.97 -4.50
C VAL A 63 -22.19 7.25 -4.56
N THR A 64 -21.25 7.57 -3.64
CA THR A 64 -20.00 6.84 -3.45
C THR A 64 -20.00 6.11 -2.12
N VAL A 65 -19.33 4.96 -2.05
CA VAL A 65 -18.96 4.32 -0.79
C VAL A 65 -17.50 4.64 -0.49
N ASN A 66 -17.26 5.22 0.69
CA ASN A 66 -15.96 5.70 1.13
C ASN A 66 -15.45 4.74 2.22
N VAL A 67 -14.51 3.87 1.86
CA VAL A 67 -14.15 2.69 2.64
C VAL A 67 -12.78 2.78 3.32
N GLY A 68 -12.16 3.94 3.28
CA GLY A 68 -10.87 4.17 3.90
C GLY A 68 -10.91 4.26 5.43
N TYR A 69 -9.86 4.78 6.01
CA TYR A 69 -9.74 4.89 7.47
C TYR A 69 -10.79 5.84 8.09
N GLY A 70 -11.27 6.81 7.32
CA GLY A 70 -12.19 7.86 7.74
C GLY A 70 -11.50 9.12 8.23
N THR A 71 -12.03 10.27 7.85
CA THR A 71 -11.48 11.58 8.19
C THR A 71 -12.11 12.14 9.48
N ALA A 72 -11.52 13.21 10.03
CA ALA A 72 -12.05 13.88 11.21
C ALA A 72 -13.48 14.41 11.00
N GLU A 73 -13.82 14.84 9.78
CA GLU A 73 -15.15 15.35 9.44
C GLU A 73 -16.22 14.27 9.52
N SER A 74 -15.89 13.03 9.18
CA SER A 74 -16.75 11.85 9.32
C SER A 74 -16.65 11.16 10.68
N ASN A 75 -15.96 11.79 11.65
CA ASN A 75 -15.71 11.23 12.99
C ASN A 75 -14.94 9.90 12.94
N TYR A 76 -13.98 9.78 11.98
CA TYR A 76 -13.18 8.57 11.72
C TYR A 76 -14.06 7.34 11.44
N GLN A 77 -15.18 7.55 10.77
CA GLN A 77 -16.10 6.51 10.31
C GLN A 77 -16.07 6.45 8.79
N GLN A 78 -16.27 5.28 8.24
CA GLN A 78 -16.55 5.12 6.82
C GLN A 78 -17.95 5.65 6.52
N SER A 79 -18.23 5.96 5.25
CA SER A 79 -19.46 6.65 4.92
C SER A 79 -19.96 6.34 3.50
N LEU A 80 -21.21 6.73 3.23
CA LEU A 80 -21.69 6.97 1.88
C LEU A 80 -21.77 8.47 1.65
N ALA A 81 -21.26 8.95 0.50
CA ALA A 81 -21.45 10.35 0.11
C ALA A 81 -22.43 10.46 -1.07
N VAL A 82 -23.30 11.46 -1.02
CA VAL A 82 -24.33 11.71 -2.04
C VAL A 82 -24.09 13.07 -2.69
N MET A 83 -23.86 13.08 -4.01
CA MET A 83 -23.83 14.30 -4.80
C MET A 83 -25.18 14.50 -5.53
N ASP A 84 -25.84 15.62 -5.31
CA ASP A 84 -26.97 16.06 -6.15
C ASP A 84 -26.42 16.63 -7.46
N THR A 85 -26.69 15.98 -8.59
CA THR A 85 -26.13 16.32 -9.90
C THR A 85 -26.62 17.65 -10.46
N GLN A 86 -27.75 18.17 -9.96
CA GLN A 86 -28.30 19.47 -10.38
C GLN A 86 -27.62 20.63 -9.66
N THR A 87 -27.25 20.44 -8.40
CA THR A 87 -26.68 21.51 -7.57
C THR A 87 -25.16 21.37 -7.37
N GLY A 88 -24.60 20.19 -7.65
CA GLY A 88 -23.19 19.85 -7.38
C GLY A 88 -22.88 19.72 -5.88
N LYS A 89 -23.90 19.77 -5.02
CA LYS A 89 -23.70 19.67 -3.57
C LYS A 89 -23.47 18.22 -3.15
N VAL A 90 -22.43 18.00 -2.32
CA VAL A 90 -22.12 16.72 -1.69
C VAL A 90 -22.58 16.73 -0.23
N MET A 91 -23.16 15.63 0.20
CA MET A 91 -23.51 15.34 1.61
C MET A 91 -22.89 14.00 2.00
N ASP A 92 -22.28 13.92 3.19
CA ASP A 92 -21.64 12.72 3.74
C ASP A 92 -22.53 12.09 4.83
N PHE A 93 -22.64 10.77 4.82
CA PHE A 93 -23.46 9.97 5.75
C PHE A 93 -22.58 8.89 6.40
N PRO A 94 -21.87 9.23 7.51
CA PRO A 94 -21.05 8.26 8.24
C PRO A 94 -21.86 7.12 8.85
N ASP A 95 -21.31 5.91 8.83
CA ASP A 95 -21.89 4.72 9.44
C ASP A 95 -21.21 4.41 10.78
N ASP A 96 -21.97 4.45 11.87
CA ASP A 96 -21.44 4.29 13.22
C ASP A 96 -21.04 2.85 13.59
N ARG A 97 -21.37 1.85 12.76
CA ARG A 97 -20.86 0.48 12.84
C ARG A 97 -19.39 0.39 12.44
N THR A 98 -18.95 1.30 11.59
CA THR A 98 -17.57 1.37 11.07
C THR A 98 -16.71 2.39 11.82
N ALA A 99 -16.92 2.59 13.12
CA ALA A 99 -16.03 3.39 13.94
C ALA A 99 -14.59 2.78 13.95
N SER A 100 -13.57 3.60 14.22
CA SER A 100 -12.17 3.15 14.23
C SER A 100 -11.86 2.01 15.23
N THR A 101 -12.78 1.72 16.15
CA THR A 101 -12.72 0.59 17.08
C THR A 101 -13.70 -0.52 16.68
N GLY A 102 -14.46 -0.35 15.59
CA GLY A 102 -15.36 -1.36 15.02
C GLY A 102 -14.54 -2.49 14.37
N LYS A 103 -15.15 -3.63 14.18
CA LYS A 103 -14.55 -4.80 13.53
C LYS A 103 -15.03 -4.96 12.08
N GLU A 104 -16.04 -4.19 11.73
CA GLU A 104 -16.63 -4.12 10.40
C GLU A 104 -16.00 -3.04 9.54
N THR A 105 -15.96 -3.30 8.25
CA THR A 105 -15.61 -2.36 7.20
C THR A 105 -16.63 -2.38 6.08
N LEU A 106 -17.03 -1.21 5.56
CA LEU A 106 -17.64 -1.15 4.24
C LEU A 106 -16.61 -1.60 3.19
N TYR A 107 -17.10 -2.15 2.08
CA TYR A 107 -16.20 -2.55 0.99
C TYR A 107 -16.77 -2.10 -0.37
N SER A 108 -16.29 -2.66 -1.49
CA SER A 108 -16.52 -2.10 -2.83
C SER A 108 -17.92 -2.35 -3.41
N GLY A 109 -18.75 -3.20 -2.80
CA GLY A 109 -20.10 -3.46 -3.28
C GLY A 109 -21.04 -2.29 -3.02
N LEU A 110 -21.65 -1.72 -4.09
CA LEU A 110 -22.63 -0.63 -4.00
C LEU A 110 -23.64 -0.72 -5.14
N ALA A 111 -24.95 -0.74 -4.82
CA ALA A 111 -26.01 -0.77 -5.82
C ALA A 111 -27.30 -0.13 -5.31
N PHE A 112 -28.06 0.51 -6.21
CA PHE A 112 -29.42 0.94 -5.92
C PHE A 112 -30.44 -0.17 -6.16
N SER A 113 -31.52 -0.22 -5.36
CA SER A 113 -32.72 -0.96 -5.69
C SER A 113 -33.37 -0.40 -6.96
N ALA A 114 -34.09 -1.25 -7.70
CA ALA A 114 -34.72 -0.83 -8.97
C ALA A 114 -35.75 0.32 -8.80
N ASP A 115 -36.36 0.45 -7.62
CA ASP A 115 -37.30 1.53 -7.30
C ASP A 115 -36.62 2.78 -6.72
N GLY A 116 -35.28 2.76 -6.55
CA GLY A 116 -34.48 3.85 -6.02
C GLY A 116 -34.68 4.17 -4.54
N LYS A 117 -35.41 3.34 -3.79
CA LYS A 117 -35.70 3.60 -2.37
C LYS A 117 -34.68 3.03 -1.41
N HIS A 118 -33.81 2.11 -1.88
CA HIS A 118 -32.77 1.49 -1.07
C HIS A 118 -31.43 1.55 -1.77
N ILE A 119 -30.39 1.61 -0.96
CA ILE A 119 -29.01 1.42 -1.36
C ILE A 119 -28.49 0.16 -0.66
N TYR A 120 -27.86 -0.73 -1.40
CA TYR A 120 -27.17 -1.89 -0.91
C TYR A 120 -25.68 -1.62 -0.91
N ALA A 121 -25.01 -1.81 0.24
CA ALA A 121 -23.56 -1.70 0.35
C ALA A 121 -22.99 -2.95 1.02
N SER A 122 -21.84 -3.42 0.55
CA SER A 122 -21.15 -4.55 1.19
C SER A 122 -20.51 -4.13 2.51
N MET A 123 -20.57 -5.02 3.48
CA MET A 123 -19.92 -4.88 4.78
C MET A 123 -19.21 -6.20 5.11
N ALA A 124 -17.98 -6.10 5.58
CA ALA A 124 -17.11 -7.23 5.80
C ALA A 124 -16.45 -7.18 7.17
N SER A 125 -16.13 -8.35 7.71
CA SER A 125 -15.32 -8.53 8.92
C SER A 125 -14.54 -9.84 8.83
N LEU A 126 -13.25 -9.78 9.10
CA LEU A 126 -12.40 -10.96 9.22
C LEU A 126 -12.29 -11.41 10.69
N THR A 127 -12.27 -10.44 11.62
CA THR A 127 -12.14 -10.67 13.06
C THR A 127 -13.40 -11.31 13.67
N GLU A 128 -14.59 -10.84 13.24
CA GLU A 128 -15.89 -11.37 13.69
C GLU A 128 -16.77 -11.68 12.46
N PRO A 129 -16.42 -12.71 11.66
CA PRO A 129 -17.07 -12.94 10.37
C PRO A 129 -18.57 -13.29 10.48
N GLU A 130 -19.04 -13.81 11.61
CA GLU A 130 -20.45 -14.14 11.88
C GLU A 130 -21.16 -13.06 12.74
N GLY A 131 -20.46 -11.96 13.04
CA GLY A 131 -20.91 -10.91 13.93
C GLY A 131 -20.70 -11.20 15.40
N GLY A 132 -20.81 -10.15 16.23
CA GLY A 132 -20.68 -10.19 17.68
C GLY A 132 -22.00 -10.05 18.41
N ASP A 133 -21.93 -9.84 19.74
CA ASP A 133 -23.11 -9.66 20.60
C ASP A 133 -23.77 -8.26 20.44
N SER A 134 -23.09 -7.32 19.79
CA SER A 134 -23.57 -5.95 19.59
C SER A 134 -24.29 -5.79 18.27
N PRO A 135 -25.40 -5.03 18.19
CA PRO A 135 -25.99 -4.64 16.91
C PRO A 135 -25.04 -3.81 16.01
N LYS A 136 -23.93 -3.32 16.55
CA LYS A 136 -22.88 -2.61 15.82
C LYS A 136 -21.80 -3.53 15.25
N ASP A 137 -21.81 -4.80 15.62
CA ASP A 137 -20.90 -5.83 15.13
C ASP A 137 -21.69 -6.87 14.33
N PRO A 138 -22.26 -6.52 13.14
CA PRO A 138 -23.16 -7.41 12.39
C PRO A 138 -22.42 -8.50 11.60
N GLY A 139 -21.09 -8.46 11.48
CA GLY A 139 -20.30 -9.38 10.68
C GLY A 139 -20.38 -9.12 9.17
N ASN A 140 -20.20 -10.19 8.38
CA ASN A 140 -20.22 -10.10 6.91
C ASN A 140 -21.65 -10.00 6.36
N GLY A 141 -21.83 -9.25 5.27
CA GLY A 141 -23.12 -9.23 4.55
C GLY A 141 -23.35 -7.98 3.72
N VAL A 142 -24.63 -7.67 3.52
CA VAL A 142 -25.08 -6.50 2.77
C VAL A 142 -25.90 -5.59 3.68
N VAL A 143 -25.42 -4.35 3.82
CA VAL A 143 -26.16 -3.30 4.50
C VAL A 143 -27.23 -2.74 3.58
N VAL A 144 -28.43 -2.58 4.10
CA VAL A 144 -29.56 -1.93 3.42
C VAL A 144 -29.77 -0.56 4.04
N TYR A 145 -29.65 0.46 3.23
CA TYR A 145 -29.96 1.84 3.59
C TYR A 145 -31.21 2.31 2.87
N GLY A 146 -32.09 2.99 3.58
CA GLY A 146 -33.20 3.74 2.99
C GLY A 146 -32.69 4.99 2.28
N PHE A 147 -33.25 5.31 1.11
CA PHE A 147 -32.86 6.46 0.33
C PHE A 147 -34.08 7.27 -0.09
N ALA A 148 -34.08 8.57 0.22
CA ALA A 148 -35.13 9.51 -0.19
C ALA A 148 -34.57 10.93 -0.30
N ASP A 149 -34.81 11.61 -1.42
CA ASP A 149 -34.42 13.01 -1.67
C ASP A 149 -32.95 13.33 -1.32
N GLY A 150 -32.03 12.42 -1.69
CA GLY A 150 -30.60 12.56 -1.43
C GLY A 150 -30.20 12.30 0.03
N LYS A 151 -31.06 11.78 0.87
CA LYS A 151 -30.79 11.42 2.26
C LYS A 151 -30.72 9.91 2.42
N ILE A 152 -29.75 9.47 3.23
CA ILE A 152 -29.51 8.07 3.58
C ILE A 152 -29.91 7.83 5.04
N THR A 153 -30.60 6.72 5.30
CA THR A 153 -30.94 6.23 6.63
C THR A 153 -30.54 4.77 6.76
N GLN A 154 -29.93 4.40 7.89
CA GLN A 154 -29.62 3.00 8.17
C GLN A 154 -30.92 2.24 8.45
N GLU A 155 -31.12 1.06 7.83
CA GLU A 155 -32.33 0.25 8.06
C GLU A 155 -31.98 -1.12 8.65
N ARG A 156 -31.31 -1.98 7.90
CA ARG A 156 -31.03 -3.36 8.31
C ARG A 156 -29.78 -3.94 7.67
N MET A 157 -29.38 -5.10 8.13
CA MET A 157 -28.31 -5.93 7.58
C MET A 157 -28.88 -7.24 7.04
N ILE A 158 -28.40 -7.68 5.87
CA ILE A 158 -28.54 -9.04 5.36
C ILE A 158 -27.23 -9.74 5.69
N GLN A 159 -27.22 -10.56 6.72
CA GLN A 159 -26.03 -11.31 7.13
C GLN A 159 -25.70 -12.43 6.13
N ILE A 160 -24.41 -12.62 5.86
CA ILE A 160 -23.86 -13.73 5.10
C ILE A 160 -22.89 -14.48 6.03
N GLY A 161 -23.29 -15.68 6.46
CA GLY A 161 -22.48 -16.50 7.34
C GLY A 161 -21.29 -17.15 6.60
N LEU A 162 -20.46 -17.87 7.34
CA LEU A 162 -19.34 -18.61 6.79
C LEU A 162 -19.81 -19.57 5.68
N GLN A 163 -19.05 -19.66 4.57
CA GLN A 163 -19.43 -20.42 3.40
C GLN A 163 -18.80 -21.82 3.40
N PRO A 164 -19.55 -22.90 3.12
CA PRO A 164 -18.97 -24.23 3.02
C PRO A 164 -18.06 -24.34 1.80
N LEU A 165 -16.80 -24.68 2.01
CA LEU A 165 -15.85 -24.90 0.93
C LEU A 165 -16.10 -26.25 0.26
N ALA A 166 -15.85 -26.35 -1.05
CA ALA A 166 -15.97 -27.60 -1.80
C ALA A 166 -15.04 -28.69 -1.23
N GLY A 167 -15.40 -29.96 -1.45
CA GLY A 167 -14.72 -31.08 -0.80
C GLY A 167 -13.21 -31.09 -0.96
N GLY A 168 -12.49 -31.10 0.14
CA GLY A 168 -11.04 -31.06 0.24
C GLY A 168 -10.38 -29.68 0.29
N ARG A 169 -11.08 -28.62 -0.09
CA ARG A 169 -10.55 -27.24 -0.03
C ARG A 169 -10.46 -26.73 1.40
N ARG A 170 -9.50 -25.83 1.64
CA ARG A 170 -9.19 -25.27 2.96
C ARG A 170 -8.93 -23.77 2.88
N THR A 171 -9.33 -23.08 3.94
CA THR A 171 -8.92 -21.68 4.19
C THR A 171 -7.87 -21.62 5.29
N LYS A 172 -7.03 -20.57 5.23
CA LYS A 172 -6.04 -20.23 6.27
C LYS A 172 -6.44 -18.99 7.07
N LEU A 173 -7.56 -18.35 6.71
CA LEU A 173 -7.95 -17.06 7.27
C LEU A 173 -8.67 -17.14 8.63
N ILE A 174 -9.06 -18.34 9.09
CA ILE A 174 -9.79 -18.50 10.36
C ILE A 174 -8.95 -19.30 11.35
N GLU A 175 -8.48 -18.65 12.40
CA GLU A 175 -7.74 -19.29 13.48
C GLU A 175 -8.61 -20.28 14.27
N GLY A 176 -8.06 -21.45 14.56
CA GLY A 176 -8.64 -22.42 15.50
C GLY A 176 -9.95 -23.06 15.08
N LYS A 177 -10.48 -22.80 13.87
CA LYS A 177 -11.69 -23.44 13.32
C LYS A 177 -11.32 -24.47 12.24
N ASP A 178 -12.26 -25.40 11.96
CA ASP A 178 -12.11 -26.31 10.80
C ASP A 178 -12.00 -25.47 9.53
N GLY A 179 -10.87 -25.55 8.85
CA GLY A 179 -10.58 -24.80 7.62
C GLY A 179 -11.48 -25.13 6.42
N ALA A 180 -12.54 -25.95 6.61
CA ALA A 180 -13.54 -26.27 5.58
C ALA A 180 -14.63 -25.18 5.40
N LEU A 181 -14.64 -24.13 6.21
CA LEU A 181 -15.53 -22.99 6.09
C LEU A 181 -14.75 -21.74 5.70
N GLY A 182 -15.15 -21.08 4.61
CA GLY A 182 -14.55 -19.83 4.13
C GLY A 182 -15.24 -18.58 4.71
N VAL A 183 -14.47 -17.50 4.85
CA VAL A 183 -15.01 -16.17 5.18
C VAL A 183 -15.55 -15.54 3.89
N PRO A 184 -16.81 -15.09 3.81
CA PRO A 184 -17.35 -14.54 2.57
C PRO A 184 -16.64 -13.25 2.14
N TYR A 185 -16.60 -12.22 2.95
CA TYR A 185 -16.00 -10.91 2.64
C TYR A 185 -16.56 -10.26 1.37
N PRO A 186 -17.84 -9.82 1.38
CA PRO A 186 -18.55 -9.34 0.19
C PRO A 186 -17.84 -8.16 -0.50
N ALA A 187 -17.50 -8.31 -1.79
CA ALA A 187 -16.77 -7.32 -2.59
C ALA A 187 -17.63 -6.61 -3.63
N ALA A 188 -18.52 -7.31 -4.33
CA ALA A 188 -19.39 -6.70 -5.33
C ALA A 188 -20.85 -7.07 -5.14
N ILE A 189 -21.75 -6.16 -5.49
CA ILE A 189 -23.20 -6.33 -5.42
C ILE A 189 -23.83 -5.93 -6.76
N ALA A 190 -24.69 -6.79 -7.30
CA ALA A 190 -25.53 -6.46 -8.45
C ALA A 190 -27.01 -6.82 -8.16
N VAL A 191 -27.94 -5.98 -8.63
CA VAL A 191 -29.38 -6.22 -8.45
C VAL A 191 -29.90 -7.06 -9.61
N VAL A 192 -30.60 -8.16 -9.30
CA VAL A 192 -31.22 -9.07 -10.28
C VAL A 192 -32.73 -9.17 -9.97
N GLY A 193 -33.51 -8.28 -10.53
CA GLY A 193 -34.95 -8.18 -10.21
C GLY A 193 -35.21 -7.84 -8.75
N ARG A 194 -35.60 -8.83 -7.92
CA ARG A 194 -35.80 -8.70 -6.46
C ARG A 194 -34.68 -9.35 -5.65
N ASP A 195 -33.67 -9.85 -6.33
CA ASP A 195 -32.56 -10.57 -5.72
C ASP A 195 -31.28 -9.74 -5.79
N LEU A 196 -30.31 -10.11 -4.96
CA LEU A 196 -28.95 -9.58 -4.99
C LEU A 196 -27.99 -10.68 -5.42
N LEU A 197 -27.12 -10.38 -6.34
CA LEU A 197 -25.94 -11.17 -6.63
C LEU A 197 -24.77 -10.55 -5.89
N VAL A 198 -24.08 -11.33 -5.06
CA VAL A 198 -22.99 -10.89 -4.19
C VAL A 198 -21.76 -11.73 -4.48
N ALA A 199 -20.63 -11.08 -4.83
CA ALA A 199 -19.35 -11.75 -4.96
C ALA A 199 -18.61 -11.73 -3.62
N ASP A 200 -18.25 -12.89 -3.12
CA ASP A 200 -17.57 -13.08 -1.84
C ASP A 200 -16.09 -13.34 -2.07
N ASN A 201 -15.27 -12.33 -1.77
CA ASN A 201 -13.86 -12.23 -2.17
C ASN A 201 -12.98 -13.34 -1.56
N LEU A 202 -13.20 -13.71 -0.28
CA LEU A 202 -12.32 -14.59 0.46
C LEU A 202 -12.83 -16.03 0.59
N SER A 203 -14.05 -16.34 0.12
CA SER A 203 -14.58 -17.71 0.01
C SER A 203 -14.62 -18.23 -1.42
N ASP A 204 -14.13 -17.45 -2.40
CA ASP A 204 -14.10 -17.81 -3.82
C ASP A 204 -15.47 -18.25 -4.37
N ASP A 205 -16.54 -17.52 -4.03
CA ASP A 205 -17.90 -17.81 -4.51
C ASP A 205 -18.73 -16.57 -4.84
N VAL A 206 -19.89 -16.80 -5.43
CA VAL A 206 -20.91 -15.78 -5.71
C VAL A 206 -22.26 -16.29 -5.22
N LEU A 207 -22.97 -15.48 -4.45
CA LEU A 207 -24.26 -15.81 -3.87
C LEU A 207 -25.40 -15.06 -4.56
N LEU A 208 -26.48 -15.79 -4.92
CA LEU A 208 -27.76 -15.17 -5.27
C LEU A 208 -28.67 -15.19 -4.05
N LEU A 209 -29.00 -14.02 -3.54
CA LEU A 209 -29.77 -13.81 -2.31
C LEU A 209 -31.14 -13.16 -2.59
N ASP A 210 -32.17 -13.55 -1.86
CA ASP A 210 -33.41 -12.77 -1.80
C ASP A 210 -33.16 -11.46 -1.03
N ALA A 211 -33.33 -10.32 -1.68
CA ALA A 211 -33.03 -9.00 -1.09
C ALA A 211 -33.91 -8.65 0.12
N THR A 212 -35.03 -9.31 0.29
CA THR A 212 -35.99 -9.05 1.42
C THR A 212 -35.68 -9.93 2.63
N THR A 213 -35.48 -11.22 2.40
CA THR A 213 -35.30 -12.22 3.47
C THR A 213 -33.85 -12.52 3.81
N GLY A 214 -32.90 -12.23 2.89
CA GLY A 214 -31.51 -12.62 3.00
C GLY A 214 -31.26 -14.11 2.70
N THR A 215 -32.29 -14.86 2.27
CA THR A 215 -32.14 -16.29 1.99
C THR A 215 -31.25 -16.52 0.78
N VAL A 216 -30.20 -17.34 0.92
CA VAL A 216 -29.37 -17.81 -0.19
C VAL A 216 -30.18 -18.74 -1.08
N LYS A 217 -30.43 -18.33 -2.32
CA LYS A 217 -31.12 -19.14 -3.35
C LYS A 217 -30.16 -20.04 -4.10
N THR A 218 -28.95 -19.53 -4.37
CA THR A 218 -27.94 -20.25 -5.13
C THR A 218 -26.55 -19.80 -4.70
N ARG A 219 -25.62 -20.74 -4.60
CA ARG A 219 -24.20 -20.50 -4.43
C ARG A 219 -23.44 -20.97 -5.68
N PHE A 220 -22.64 -20.11 -6.27
CA PHE A 220 -21.77 -20.41 -7.40
C PHE A 220 -20.33 -20.50 -6.89
N ASP A 221 -19.78 -21.69 -6.81
CA ASP A 221 -18.37 -21.95 -6.44
C ASP A 221 -17.47 -21.65 -7.66
N VAL A 222 -16.62 -20.64 -7.55
CA VAL A 222 -15.67 -20.23 -8.59
C VAL A 222 -14.22 -20.49 -8.19
N SER A 223 -13.99 -21.21 -7.09
CA SER A 223 -12.65 -21.57 -6.63
C SER A 223 -11.95 -22.51 -7.63
N GLU A 224 -10.63 -22.39 -7.77
CA GLU A 224 -9.81 -23.16 -8.69
C GLU A 224 -8.72 -23.98 -8.01
N SER A 225 -8.31 -23.61 -6.79
CA SER A 225 -7.26 -24.27 -6.02
C SER A 225 -7.79 -24.97 -4.78
N ASP A 226 -6.96 -25.81 -4.14
CA ASP A 226 -7.27 -26.44 -2.86
C ASP A 226 -7.23 -25.43 -1.69
N ALA A 227 -6.45 -24.38 -1.83
CA ALA A 227 -6.42 -23.26 -0.88
C ALA A 227 -7.41 -22.17 -1.30
N VAL A 228 -8.14 -21.60 -0.33
CA VAL A 228 -9.12 -20.52 -0.48
C VAL A 228 -8.77 -19.42 0.54
N PRO A 229 -8.69 -18.15 0.13
CA PRO A 229 -8.93 -17.59 -1.20
C PRO A 229 -7.82 -17.95 -2.20
N GLY A 230 -8.20 -18.02 -3.48
CA GLY A 230 -7.29 -18.26 -4.59
C GLY A 230 -7.69 -17.51 -5.85
N THR A 231 -8.99 -17.30 -6.06
CA THR A 231 -9.53 -16.61 -7.26
C THR A 231 -9.90 -15.15 -7.01
N TYR A 232 -10.34 -14.80 -5.81
CA TYR A 232 -10.73 -13.45 -5.38
C TYR A 232 -11.80 -12.81 -6.29
N PRO A 233 -13.07 -13.26 -6.26
CA PRO A 233 -14.18 -12.61 -7.00
C PRO A 233 -14.35 -11.16 -6.58
N VAL A 234 -14.35 -10.18 -7.53
CA VAL A 234 -14.29 -8.75 -7.18
C VAL A 234 -15.29 -7.86 -7.92
N ALA A 235 -15.69 -8.20 -9.14
CA ALA A 235 -16.60 -7.39 -9.93
C ALA A 235 -17.68 -8.24 -10.60
N LEU A 236 -18.87 -7.67 -10.76
CA LEU A 236 -20.05 -8.32 -11.32
C LEU A 236 -20.66 -7.50 -12.45
N ALA A 237 -21.08 -8.17 -13.53
CA ALA A 237 -21.93 -7.58 -14.56
C ALA A 237 -23.11 -8.51 -14.87
N VAL A 238 -24.34 -7.97 -14.88
CA VAL A 238 -25.57 -8.72 -15.14
C VAL A 238 -26.12 -8.34 -16.50
N THR A 239 -26.54 -9.36 -17.29
CA THR A 239 -27.21 -9.11 -18.58
C THR A 239 -28.58 -8.44 -18.38
N LYS A 240 -29.02 -7.61 -19.35
CA LYS A 240 -30.29 -6.85 -19.23
C LYS A 240 -31.53 -7.72 -19.01
N ASP A 241 -31.49 -8.97 -19.47
CA ASP A 241 -32.58 -9.94 -19.28
C ASP A 241 -32.55 -10.63 -17.91
N GLY A 242 -31.52 -10.37 -17.09
CA GLY A 242 -31.33 -10.96 -15.78
C GLY A 242 -31.07 -12.47 -15.77
N MET A 243 -30.76 -13.09 -16.94
CA MET A 243 -30.58 -14.53 -17.04
C MET A 243 -29.14 -14.98 -16.86
N ARG A 244 -28.18 -14.11 -17.10
CA ARG A 244 -26.76 -14.37 -16.97
C ARG A 244 -26.06 -13.28 -16.21
N ALA A 245 -24.96 -13.64 -15.56
CA ALA A 245 -24.02 -12.68 -14.98
C ALA A 245 -22.58 -13.10 -15.33
N PHE A 246 -21.68 -12.16 -15.18
CA PHE A 246 -20.25 -12.37 -15.31
C PHE A 246 -19.57 -11.91 -14.01
N VAL A 247 -18.61 -12.70 -13.56
CA VAL A 247 -17.78 -12.36 -12.39
C VAL A 247 -16.32 -12.31 -12.82
N ALA A 248 -15.63 -11.22 -12.41
CA ALA A 248 -14.18 -11.09 -12.58
C ALA A 248 -13.49 -11.76 -11.40
N LEU A 249 -12.51 -12.62 -11.67
CA LEU A 249 -11.69 -13.32 -10.70
C LEU A 249 -10.32 -12.64 -10.65
N TRP A 250 -10.12 -11.77 -9.67
CA TRP A 250 -8.99 -10.83 -9.56
C TRP A 250 -7.64 -11.53 -9.73
N ASN A 251 -7.39 -12.54 -8.93
CA ASN A 251 -6.11 -13.28 -8.92
C ASN A 251 -6.01 -14.38 -10.00
N ALA A 252 -7.13 -14.97 -10.40
CA ALA A 252 -7.13 -16.06 -11.39
C ALA A 252 -6.95 -15.59 -12.84
N SER A 253 -6.97 -14.27 -13.12
CA SER A 253 -6.89 -13.72 -14.47
C SER A 253 -7.99 -14.20 -15.40
N GLU A 254 -9.21 -14.33 -14.90
CA GLU A 254 -10.35 -14.89 -15.62
C GLU A 254 -11.64 -14.08 -15.43
N VAL A 255 -12.56 -14.24 -16.39
CA VAL A 255 -13.96 -13.92 -16.21
C VAL A 255 -14.79 -15.20 -16.34
N VAL A 256 -15.72 -15.39 -15.42
CA VAL A 256 -16.59 -16.55 -15.37
C VAL A 256 -18.03 -16.14 -15.63
N GLU A 257 -18.72 -16.87 -16.51
CA GLU A 257 -20.15 -16.70 -16.79
C GLU A 257 -20.98 -17.52 -15.81
N LEU A 258 -22.03 -16.93 -15.25
CA LEU A 258 -23.00 -17.58 -14.37
C LEU A 258 -24.36 -17.69 -15.07
N ASP A 259 -24.95 -18.88 -15.09
CA ASP A 259 -26.35 -19.09 -15.52
C ASP A 259 -27.28 -18.91 -14.32
N LEU A 260 -27.84 -17.72 -14.17
CA LEU A 260 -28.70 -17.38 -13.02
C LEU A 260 -30.02 -18.16 -13.01
N LYS A 261 -30.48 -18.60 -14.19
CA LYS A 261 -31.70 -19.38 -14.30
C LYS A 261 -31.52 -20.84 -13.86
N LYS A 262 -30.39 -21.45 -14.22
CA LYS A 262 -30.08 -22.83 -13.83
C LYS A 262 -29.39 -22.93 -12.47
N GLY A 263 -28.81 -21.84 -11.97
CA GLY A 263 -28.01 -21.82 -10.74
C GLY A 263 -26.67 -22.55 -10.91
N THR A 264 -26.01 -22.41 -12.06
CA THR A 264 -24.76 -23.12 -12.35
C THR A 264 -23.68 -22.18 -12.87
N VAL A 265 -22.43 -22.49 -12.56
CA VAL A 265 -21.25 -21.88 -13.19
C VAL A 265 -21.22 -22.30 -14.67
N GLY A 266 -21.05 -21.33 -15.57
CA GLY A 266 -21.03 -21.51 -17.01
C GLY A 266 -19.59 -21.58 -17.57
N ARG A 267 -19.34 -20.78 -18.61
CA ARG A 267 -18.05 -20.73 -19.33
C ARG A 267 -17.03 -19.89 -18.53
N LYS A 268 -15.77 -20.28 -18.61
CA LYS A 268 -14.62 -19.51 -18.11
C LYS A 268 -13.83 -18.94 -19.29
N LEU A 269 -13.32 -17.72 -19.14
CA LEU A 269 -12.52 -17.04 -20.15
C LEU A 269 -11.25 -16.49 -19.50
N ALA A 270 -10.10 -17.05 -19.89
CA ALA A 270 -8.79 -16.55 -19.47
C ALA A 270 -8.42 -15.25 -20.19
N LEU A 271 -7.86 -14.30 -19.46
CA LEU A 271 -7.50 -12.96 -19.91
C LEU A 271 -6.00 -12.70 -19.72
N LEU A 272 -5.19 -12.93 -20.75
CA LEU A 272 -3.72 -12.78 -20.71
C LEU A 272 -3.08 -13.51 -19.52
N LYS A 273 -3.61 -14.67 -19.16
CA LYS A 273 -3.17 -15.47 -18.02
C LYS A 273 -1.68 -15.80 -18.14
N PRO A 274 -0.87 -15.65 -17.09
CA PRO A 274 0.53 -16.06 -17.12
C PRO A 274 0.65 -17.59 -17.33
N SER A 275 1.77 -18.02 -17.90
CA SER A 275 2.04 -19.45 -18.14
C SER A 275 2.41 -20.20 -16.86
N ASP A 276 2.95 -19.50 -15.87
CA ASP A 276 3.31 -20.05 -14.56
C ASP A 276 2.22 -19.65 -13.55
N PRO A 277 1.60 -20.62 -12.82
CA PRO A 277 0.53 -20.32 -11.87
C PRO A 277 0.96 -19.50 -10.65
N VAL A 278 2.26 -19.41 -10.34
CA VAL A 278 2.77 -18.58 -9.24
C VAL A 278 3.22 -17.18 -9.70
N LYS A 279 3.18 -16.88 -10.99
CA LYS A 279 3.45 -15.52 -11.49
C LYS A 279 2.22 -14.63 -11.33
N PRO A 280 2.40 -13.30 -11.15
CA PRO A 280 1.30 -12.39 -10.87
C PRO A 280 0.22 -12.41 -11.95
N GLY A 281 -1.03 -12.37 -11.51
CA GLY A 281 -2.22 -12.33 -12.36
C GLY A 281 -2.35 -11.02 -13.14
N THR A 282 -3.38 -10.97 -14.01
CA THR A 282 -3.68 -9.76 -14.81
C THR A 282 -4.64 -8.80 -14.10
N HIS A 283 -5.19 -9.18 -12.98
CA HIS A 283 -6.14 -8.43 -12.16
C HIS A 283 -7.33 -7.89 -12.98
N PRO A 284 -8.26 -8.75 -13.46
CA PRO A 284 -9.55 -8.28 -13.95
C PRO A 284 -10.35 -7.72 -12.79
N CYS A 285 -10.46 -6.37 -12.71
CA CYS A 285 -10.96 -5.65 -11.52
C CYS A 285 -12.27 -4.88 -11.75
N ALA A 286 -12.61 -4.56 -13.02
CA ALA A 286 -13.86 -3.88 -13.37
C ALA A 286 -14.49 -4.45 -14.64
N LEU A 287 -15.83 -4.49 -14.69
CA LEU A 287 -16.64 -4.97 -15.79
C LEU A 287 -17.64 -3.91 -16.25
N GLU A 288 -17.65 -3.57 -17.54
CA GLU A 288 -18.61 -2.62 -18.12
C GLU A 288 -19.27 -3.19 -19.38
N MET A 289 -20.61 -3.20 -19.42
CA MET A 289 -21.37 -3.76 -20.54
C MET A 289 -21.68 -2.70 -21.59
N SER A 290 -21.44 -3.02 -22.87
CA SER A 290 -21.88 -2.17 -23.97
C SER A 290 -23.41 -1.96 -23.95
N PRO A 291 -23.91 -0.80 -24.45
CA PRO A 291 -25.34 -0.50 -24.46
C PRO A 291 -26.21 -1.53 -25.19
N ASP A 292 -25.64 -2.24 -26.20
CA ASP A 292 -26.33 -3.30 -26.93
C ASP A 292 -26.24 -4.69 -26.25
N GLY A 293 -25.51 -4.80 -25.13
CA GLY A 293 -25.34 -6.03 -24.35
C GLY A 293 -24.50 -7.13 -25.02
N LYS A 294 -23.74 -6.79 -26.10
CA LYS A 294 -22.98 -7.79 -26.88
C LYS A 294 -21.48 -7.78 -26.59
N THR A 295 -20.97 -6.72 -26.05
CA THR A 295 -19.56 -6.58 -25.67
C THR A 295 -19.48 -6.24 -24.19
N MET A 296 -18.57 -6.91 -23.50
CA MET A 296 -18.17 -6.57 -22.14
C MET A 296 -16.73 -6.09 -22.17
N TYR A 297 -16.46 -4.97 -21.52
CA TYR A 297 -15.11 -4.45 -21.32
C TYR A 297 -14.63 -4.86 -19.93
N VAL A 298 -13.38 -5.30 -19.84
CA VAL A 298 -12.77 -5.80 -18.60
C VAL A 298 -11.46 -5.06 -18.38
N ALA A 299 -11.35 -4.29 -17.31
CA ALA A 299 -10.10 -3.67 -16.90
C ALA A 299 -9.15 -4.73 -16.34
N LEU A 300 -7.89 -4.71 -16.76
CA LEU A 300 -6.82 -5.59 -16.35
C LEU A 300 -5.74 -4.73 -15.68
N ALA A 301 -5.93 -4.43 -14.38
CA ALA A 301 -5.10 -3.46 -13.68
C ALA A 301 -3.62 -3.82 -13.73
N ASN A 302 -3.29 -5.06 -13.49
CA ASN A 302 -1.92 -5.55 -13.49
C ASN A 302 -1.39 -5.90 -14.92
N ARG A 303 -1.94 -5.26 -15.98
CA ARG A 303 -1.53 -5.47 -17.40
C ARG A 303 -1.64 -4.23 -18.29
N ASP A 304 -1.99 -3.06 -17.73
CA ASP A 304 -2.18 -1.81 -18.48
C ASP A 304 -3.11 -1.97 -19.70
N ALA A 305 -4.16 -2.77 -19.60
CA ALA A 305 -5.01 -3.09 -20.72
C ALA A 305 -6.50 -3.18 -20.35
N VAL A 306 -7.37 -2.99 -21.34
CA VAL A 306 -8.79 -3.34 -21.26
C VAL A 306 -9.12 -4.39 -22.30
N ALA A 307 -9.64 -5.54 -21.87
CA ALA A 307 -10.13 -6.58 -22.78
C ALA A 307 -11.54 -6.25 -23.28
N ALA A 308 -11.80 -6.36 -24.58
CA ALA A 308 -13.14 -6.36 -25.14
C ALA A 308 -13.58 -7.80 -25.42
N VAL A 309 -14.63 -8.25 -24.74
CA VAL A 309 -15.12 -9.62 -24.76
C VAL A 309 -16.47 -9.70 -25.49
N ASP A 310 -16.60 -10.58 -26.48
CA ASP A 310 -17.89 -10.89 -27.11
C ASP A 310 -18.71 -11.79 -26.17
N VAL A 311 -19.81 -11.26 -25.66
CA VAL A 311 -20.75 -11.96 -24.76
C VAL A 311 -22.12 -12.23 -25.41
N SER A 312 -22.22 -12.05 -26.73
CA SER A 312 -23.48 -12.18 -27.48
C SER A 312 -24.01 -13.62 -27.59
N GLY A 313 -23.15 -14.64 -27.34
CA GLY A 313 -23.55 -16.05 -27.40
C GLY A 313 -24.35 -16.50 -26.19
N SER A 314 -25.25 -17.47 -26.39
CA SER A 314 -25.95 -18.17 -25.30
C SER A 314 -25.09 -19.29 -24.70
N ILE A 315 -25.37 -19.64 -23.43
CA ILE A 315 -24.76 -20.85 -22.81
C ILE A 315 -25.18 -22.10 -23.61
N PRO A 316 -24.24 -22.99 -23.99
CA PRO A 316 -24.58 -24.21 -24.69
C PRO A 316 -25.57 -25.07 -23.90
N ARG A 317 -26.51 -25.72 -24.55
CA ARG A 317 -27.40 -26.72 -23.91
C ARG A 317 -26.63 -27.96 -23.54
N ALA A 318 -26.97 -28.55 -22.39
CA ALA A 318 -26.45 -29.88 -22.05
C ALA A 318 -26.84 -30.86 -23.15
N GLY A 319 -25.84 -31.42 -23.88
CA GLY A 319 -26.02 -32.32 -25.04
C GLY A 319 -25.42 -31.78 -26.33
N ASP A 320 -25.04 -30.50 -26.44
CA ASP A 320 -24.34 -29.95 -27.62
C ASP A 320 -22.83 -30.29 -27.66
N THR A 321 -22.47 -31.50 -27.15
CA THR A 321 -21.10 -32.02 -27.18
C THR A 321 -20.77 -32.61 -28.58
N THR A 322 -20.65 -31.74 -29.57
CA THR A 322 -20.05 -32.12 -30.88
C THR A 322 -18.88 -31.21 -31.23
N ALA A 323 -17.86 -31.17 -30.40
CA ALA A 323 -16.57 -30.68 -30.80
C ALA A 323 -15.48 -31.52 -30.15
N GLY A 324 -14.94 -32.46 -30.92
CA GLY A 324 -13.66 -33.12 -30.65
C GLY A 324 -12.57 -32.03 -30.62
N ALA A 325 -11.54 -32.22 -29.81
CA ALA A 325 -10.38 -31.36 -29.76
C ALA A 325 -9.79 -31.15 -31.17
N GLY A 326 -9.95 -29.95 -31.75
CA GLY A 326 -9.40 -29.63 -33.07
C GLY A 326 -10.34 -29.02 -34.11
N ALA A 327 -11.66 -28.84 -33.82
CA ALA A 327 -12.56 -28.15 -34.79
C ALA A 327 -12.57 -26.61 -34.55
N PRO A 328 -12.54 -25.77 -35.61
CA PRO A 328 -12.68 -24.33 -35.45
C PRO A 328 -14.07 -23.98 -34.93
N SER A 329 -14.13 -23.06 -33.96
CA SER A 329 -15.23 -22.67 -33.11
C SER A 329 -16.41 -21.94 -33.77
N SER A 330 -17.00 -22.51 -34.86
CA SER A 330 -18.13 -21.87 -35.56
C SER A 330 -19.53 -22.21 -34.99
N VAL A 331 -19.62 -23.01 -33.91
CA VAL A 331 -20.90 -23.47 -33.32
C VAL A 331 -21.01 -23.21 -31.81
N GLN A 332 -19.92 -22.84 -31.10
CA GLN A 332 -20.00 -22.39 -29.72
C GLN A 332 -20.41 -20.92 -29.71
N GLY A 333 -21.51 -20.60 -29.03
CA GLY A 333 -21.93 -19.20 -28.81
C GLY A 333 -20.76 -18.37 -28.30
N ARG A 334 -20.59 -17.16 -28.82
CA ARG A 334 -19.39 -16.32 -28.65
C ARG A 334 -19.23 -15.89 -27.20
N PHE A 335 -18.22 -16.42 -26.52
CA PHE A 335 -17.64 -15.94 -25.27
C PHE A 335 -16.13 -15.96 -25.47
N ALA A 336 -15.61 -14.86 -26.00
CA ALA A 336 -14.21 -14.80 -26.46
C ALA A 336 -13.72 -13.36 -26.50
N VAL A 337 -12.42 -13.17 -26.30
CA VAL A 337 -11.77 -11.87 -26.46
C VAL A 337 -11.82 -11.44 -27.94
N LYS A 338 -12.33 -10.24 -28.20
CA LYS A 338 -12.32 -9.58 -29.53
C LYS A 338 -10.98 -8.88 -29.79
N GLY A 339 -10.32 -8.39 -28.75
CA GLY A 339 -9.07 -7.66 -28.76
C GLY A 339 -8.89 -6.87 -27.47
N TYR A 340 -7.82 -6.11 -27.43
CA TYR A 340 -7.44 -5.33 -26.25
C TYR A 340 -7.24 -3.86 -26.61
N PHE A 341 -7.51 -2.98 -25.65
CA PHE A 341 -7.12 -1.58 -25.65
C PHE A 341 -5.93 -1.39 -24.73
N ASP A 342 -4.96 -0.59 -25.17
CA ASP A 342 -3.87 -0.10 -24.34
C ASP A 342 -4.39 1.03 -23.44
N THR A 343 -3.86 1.17 -22.24
CA THR A 343 -4.21 2.25 -21.32
C THR A 343 -3.02 3.14 -20.97
N ARG A 344 -1.82 2.78 -21.47
CA ARG A 344 -0.57 3.49 -21.21
C ARG A 344 -0.55 4.88 -21.86
N LEU A 345 0.22 5.77 -21.23
CA LEU A 345 0.48 7.10 -21.77
C LEU A 345 1.29 7.04 -23.09
N PRO A 346 1.16 8.03 -23.98
CA PRO A 346 1.95 8.08 -25.21
C PRO A 346 3.45 8.01 -24.91
N GLY A 347 4.11 6.97 -25.47
CA GLY A 347 5.54 6.72 -25.24
C GLY A 347 5.88 5.99 -23.96
N GLN A 348 4.94 5.61 -23.14
CA GLN A 348 5.18 4.77 -21.95
C GLN A 348 5.60 3.35 -22.39
N SER A 349 6.77 2.92 -21.95
CA SER A 349 7.34 1.62 -22.31
C SER A 349 7.20 0.57 -21.21
N TYR A 350 7.07 1.02 -19.96
CA TYR A 350 7.00 0.16 -18.78
C TYR A 350 5.57 0.06 -18.25
N PHE A 351 5.29 -0.98 -17.47
CA PHE A 351 4.05 -1.17 -16.71
C PHE A 351 3.81 0.01 -15.74
N GLY A 352 2.53 0.30 -15.42
CA GLY A 352 2.18 1.26 -14.36
C GLY A 352 1.11 2.30 -14.77
N ALA A 353 0.25 1.99 -15.74
CA ALA A 353 -0.98 2.75 -15.95
C ALA A 353 -2.09 2.30 -14.98
N GLU A 354 -2.18 1.00 -14.72
CA GLU A 354 -3.10 0.37 -13.76
C GLU A 354 -4.57 0.78 -13.96
N PRO A 355 -5.22 0.34 -15.05
CA PRO A 355 -6.63 0.62 -15.32
C PRO A 355 -7.51 -0.06 -14.25
N ASP A 356 -8.23 0.73 -13.46
CA ASP A 356 -8.98 0.24 -12.30
C ASP A 356 -10.49 0.35 -12.44
N THR A 357 -11.02 1.34 -13.17
CA THR A 357 -12.45 1.60 -13.31
C THR A 357 -12.83 1.97 -14.73
N LEU A 358 -14.06 1.63 -15.11
CA LEU A 358 -14.59 1.79 -16.47
C LEU A 358 -15.92 2.55 -16.46
N ALA A 359 -16.13 3.40 -17.48
CA ALA A 359 -17.43 3.99 -17.76
C ALA A 359 -17.64 4.20 -19.25
N LEU A 360 -18.83 3.92 -19.78
CA LEU A 360 -19.21 4.14 -21.18
C LEU A 360 -20.08 5.37 -21.34
N ASN A 361 -19.91 6.09 -22.44
CA ASN A 361 -20.92 7.06 -22.86
C ASN A 361 -22.20 6.36 -23.35
N THR A 362 -23.29 7.10 -23.48
CA THR A 362 -24.62 6.56 -23.75
C THR A 362 -24.72 5.74 -25.06
N ASP A 363 -23.96 6.11 -26.09
CA ASP A 363 -23.95 5.38 -27.39
C ASP A 363 -22.87 4.28 -27.46
N GLY A 364 -22.05 4.12 -26.44
CA GLY A 364 -20.98 3.14 -26.36
C GLY A 364 -19.76 3.44 -27.24
N SER A 365 -19.67 4.64 -27.85
CA SER A 365 -18.56 5.02 -28.74
C SER A 365 -17.31 5.48 -27.97
N ARG A 366 -17.46 5.90 -26.71
CA ARG A 366 -16.37 6.32 -25.83
C ARG A 366 -16.36 5.45 -24.58
N LEU A 367 -15.24 4.81 -24.35
CA LEU A 367 -14.91 4.14 -23.08
C LEU A 367 -13.92 5.03 -22.34
N TYR A 368 -14.27 5.42 -21.13
CA TYR A 368 -13.43 6.10 -20.16
C TYR A 368 -12.83 5.06 -19.23
N VAL A 369 -11.51 5.10 -19.04
CA VAL A 369 -10.76 4.15 -18.22
C VAL A 369 -9.98 4.93 -17.17
N GLY A 370 -10.32 4.75 -15.90
CA GLY A 370 -9.58 5.36 -14.78
C GLY A 370 -8.29 4.60 -14.58
N ASN A 371 -7.18 5.24 -14.90
CA ASN A 371 -5.84 4.72 -14.68
C ASN A 371 -5.35 5.17 -13.30
N MET A 372 -5.43 4.28 -12.32
CA MET A 372 -5.01 4.52 -10.95
C MET A 372 -3.52 4.92 -10.89
N GLY A 373 -2.68 4.19 -11.61
CA GLY A 373 -1.23 4.40 -11.61
C GLY A 373 -0.77 5.64 -12.38
N SER A 374 -1.58 6.27 -13.24
CA SER A 374 -1.20 7.49 -13.98
C SER A 374 -1.95 8.75 -13.56
N ASP A 375 -2.81 8.70 -12.55
CA ASP A 375 -3.64 9.83 -12.08
C ASP A 375 -4.41 10.49 -13.23
N ALA A 376 -5.02 9.66 -14.09
CA ALA A 376 -5.66 10.12 -15.31
C ALA A 376 -6.80 9.20 -15.79
N VAL A 377 -7.71 9.75 -16.59
CA VAL A 377 -8.69 8.95 -17.32
C VAL A 377 -8.24 8.82 -18.77
N ALA A 378 -7.97 7.58 -19.23
CA ALA A 378 -7.75 7.30 -20.62
C ALA A 378 -9.08 7.33 -21.39
N VAL A 379 -9.13 8.02 -22.54
CA VAL A 379 -10.30 8.12 -23.39
C VAL A 379 -10.09 7.23 -24.62
N ILE A 380 -10.97 6.24 -24.80
CA ILE A 380 -10.86 5.23 -25.84
C ILE A 380 -12.03 5.37 -26.84
N ASP A 381 -11.74 5.36 -28.14
CA ASP A 381 -12.74 5.20 -29.20
C ASP A 381 -12.97 3.71 -29.46
N THR A 382 -14.06 3.15 -28.94
CA THR A 382 -14.37 1.71 -29.05
C THR A 382 -14.53 1.21 -30.50
N ARG A 383 -14.87 2.11 -31.45
CA ARG A 383 -15.05 1.79 -32.87
C ARG A 383 -13.72 1.48 -33.58
N LYS A 384 -12.59 1.88 -33.00
CA LYS A 384 -11.25 1.58 -33.52
C LYS A 384 -10.88 0.10 -33.38
N LEU A 385 -11.54 -0.66 -32.50
CA LEU A 385 -11.31 -2.08 -32.35
C LEU A 385 -11.94 -2.88 -33.49
N THR A 386 -11.30 -2.90 -34.66
CA THR A 386 -11.66 -3.75 -35.79
C THR A 386 -10.93 -5.07 -35.75
N ALA A 387 -11.40 -6.09 -36.47
CA ALA A 387 -10.71 -7.39 -36.57
C ALA A 387 -9.27 -7.26 -37.13
N SER A 388 -9.01 -6.24 -37.95
CA SER A 388 -7.67 -5.90 -38.46
C SER A 388 -6.80 -5.28 -37.35
N ALA A 389 -7.32 -4.32 -36.60
CA ALA A 389 -6.60 -3.67 -35.49
C ALA A 389 -6.23 -4.69 -34.39
N ALA A 390 -7.17 -5.54 -34.00
CA ALA A 390 -6.94 -6.60 -33.00
C ALA A 390 -5.81 -7.58 -33.39
N LYS A 391 -5.55 -7.77 -34.68
CA LYS A 391 -4.42 -8.59 -35.15
C LYS A 391 -3.07 -7.85 -35.14
N GLN A 392 -3.10 -6.54 -35.08
CA GLN A 392 -1.89 -5.70 -35.08
C GLN A 392 -1.37 -5.41 -33.68
N GLY A 393 -2.20 -5.61 -32.65
CA GLY A 393 -1.87 -5.36 -31.25
C GLY A 393 -3.02 -4.74 -30.47
N MET A 394 -2.70 -4.03 -29.40
CA MET A 394 -3.68 -3.27 -28.62
C MET A 394 -4.01 -1.94 -29.33
N VAL A 395 -5.25 -1.48 -29.17
CA VAL A 395 -5.71 -0.18 -29.71
C VAL A 395 -5.40 0.91 -28.70
N GLU A 396 -4.65 1.92 -29.10
CA GLU A 396 -4.24 3.03 -28.24
C GLU A 396 -5.42 3.97 -27.88
N PRO A 397 -5.39 4.63 -26.71
CA PRO A 397 -6.29 5.72 -26.34
C PRO A 397 -6.23 6.89 -27.34
N ILE A 398 -7.28 7.70 -27.40
CA ILE A 398 -7.28 8.94 -28.20
C ILE A 398 -6.76 10.14 -27.41
N GLY A 399 -6.60 10.02 -26.10
CA GLY A 399 -6.04 11.02 -25.20
C GLY A 399 -6.39 10.73 -23.74
N PHE A 400 -6.01 11.68 -22.86
CA PHE A 400 -6.12 11.53 -21.40
C PHE A 400 -6.68 12.78 -20.74
N VAL A 401 -7.43 12.59 -19.65
CA VAL A 401 -7.99 13.65 -18.80
C VAL A 401 -7.28 13.60 -17.45
N PRO A 402 -6.70 14.71 -16.94
CA PRO A 402 -6.05 14.70 -15.63
C PRO A 402 -7.08 14.56 -14.51
N THR A 403 -6.70 13.81 -13.45
CA THR A 403 -7.48 13.65 -12.23
C THR A 403 -6.66 14.07 -11.00
N GLU A 404 -7.28 14.12 -9.83
CA GLU A 404 -6.55 14.06 -8.57
C GLU A 404 -6.01 12.63 -8.36
N TRP A 405 -5.33 12.36 -7.23
CA TRP A 405 -4.56 11.14 -6.99
C TRP A 405 -5.47 9.91 -6.91
N MET A 406 -5.22 8.92 -7.77
CA MET A 406 -5.84 7.59 -7.85
C MET A 406 -7.33 7.58 -8.19
N PRO A 407 -7.72 7.73 -9.49
CA PRO A 407 -9.11 7.56 -9.93
C PRO A 407 -9.55 6.09 -9.82
N MET A 408 -10.45 5.77 -8.88
CA MET A 408 -10.90 4.41 -8.57
C MET A 408 -12.37 4.14 -8.85
N SER A 409 -13.21 5.15 -9.06
CA SER A 409 -14.58 4.90 -9.51
C SER A 409 -15.09 6.00 -10.44
N MET A 410 -15.88 5.60 -11.44
CA MET A 410 -16.41 6.49 -12.45
C MET A 410 -17.82 6.12 -12.89
N ALA A 411 -18.57 7.13 -13.37
CA ALA A 411 -19.83 6.92 -14.04
C ALA A 411 -20.08 8.03 -15.06
N VAL A 412 -20.83 7.72 -16.13
CA VAL A 412 -21.31 8.73 -17.10
C VAL A 412 -22.81 8.93 -16.89
N LEU A 413 -23.22 10.18 -16.69
CA LEU A 413 -24.60 10.56 -16.49
C LEU A 413 -24.89 11.93 -17.07
N ASN A 414 -25.94 12.06 -17.90
CA ASN A 414 -26.44 13.33 -18.42
C ASN A 414 -25.36 14.20 -19.10
N GLY A 415 -24.47 13.56 -19.89
CA GLY A 415 -23.40 14.25 -20.61
C GLY A 415 -22.21 14.68 -19.73
N LYS A 416 -22.13 14.17 -18.52
CA LYS A 416 -20.98 14.37 -17.61
C LYS A 416 -20.33 13.05 -17.24
N LEU A 417 -19.00 13.08 -17.14
CA LEU A 417 -18.18 12.03 -16.52
C LEU A 417 -17.96 12.43 -15.06
N TYR A 418 -18.38 11.58 -14.13
CA TYR A 418 -18.09 11.67 -12.71
C TYR A 418 -16.89 10.80 -12.42
N VAL A 419 -15.89 11.36 -11.72
CA VAL A 419 -14.64 10.66 -11.38
C VAL A 419 -14.39 10.85 -9.88
N ALA A 420 -14.34 9.76 -9.15
CA ALA A 420 -13.92 9.79 -7.75
C ALA A 420 -12.46 9.29 -7.64
N THR A 421 -11.67 10.02 -6.83
CA THR A 421 -10.25 9.72 -6.58
C THR A 421 -10.05 9.33 -5.12
N ALA A 422 -9.22 8.31 -4.88
CA ALA A 422 -9.05 7.71 -3.55
C ALA A 422 -8.35 8.63 -2.55
N LYS A 423 -7.27 9.29 -3.00
CA LYS A 423 -6.34 10.05 -2.15
C LYS A 423 -6.34 11.57 -2.41
N GLY A 424 -7.26 12.08 -3.27
CA GLY A 424 -7.46 13.52 -3.53
C GLY A 424 -6.15 14.25 -3.87
N LYS A 425 -5.70 15.14 -2.98
CA LYS A 425 -4.42 15.87 -3.12
C LYS A 425 -3.35 15.39 -2.13
N GLY A 426 -3.51 14.23 -1.51
CA GLY A 426 -2.62 13.72 -0.48
C GLY A 426 -2.96 14.24 0.91
N THR A 427 -2.02 14.09 1.85
CA THR A 427 -2.25 14.35 3.28
C THR A 427 -2.00 15.79 3.71
N GLY A 428 -1.01 16.46 3.13
CA GLY A 428 -0.52 17.76 3.61
C GLY A 428 0.15 17.69 4.99
N PRO A 429 0.45 18.83 5.62
CA PRO A 429 1.11 18.86 6.92
C PRO A 429 0.29 18.14 8.00
N ASN A 430 0.88 17.14 8.67
CA ASN A 430 0.21 16.34 9.67
C ASN A 430 0.25 16.92 11.10
N ASN A 431 0.90 18.06 11.31
CA ASN A 431 0.94 18.79 12.58
C ASN A 431 0.06 20.03 12.58
N PHE A 432 -0.67 20.33 11.50
CA PHE A 432 -1.64 21.42 11.42
C PHE A 432 -3.03 20.86 11.19
N PRO A 433 -4.07 21.43 11.84
CA PRO A 433 -5.42 21.03 11.55
C PRO A 433 -5.70 21.28 10.07
N GLN A 434 -6.10 20.23 9.35
CA GLN A 434 -6.50 20.37 7.96
C GLN A 434 -7.60 21.41 7.83
N LYS A 435 -7.57 22.19 6.74
CA LYS A 435 -8.64 23.16 6.45
C LYS A 435 -9.96 22.39 6.37
N VAL A 436 -10.80 22.66 7.33
CA VAL A 436 -12.11 22.05 7.46
C VAL A 436 -12.93 22.32 6.20
N ILE A 437 -13.62 21.30 5.69
CA ILE A 437 -14.63 21.46 4.65
C ILE A 437 -15.61 22.55 5.07
N GLN A 438 -15.98 23.43 4.13
CA GLN A 438 -16.86 24.55 4.39
C GLN A 438 -18.16 24.05 5.07
N GLY A 439 -18.33 24.40 6.35
CA GLY A 439 -19.47 23.98 7.17
C GLY A 439 -19.17 22.94 8.27
N SER A 440 -18.01 22.27 8.29
CA SER A 440 -17.62 21.39 9.38
C SER A 440 -16.92 22.21 10.50
N ARG A 441 -17.27 21.96 11.78
CA ARG A 441 -16.67 22.60 12.95
C ARG A 441 -15.58 21.77 13.62
N ARG A 442 -15.22 20.61 13.05
CA ARG A 442 -14.22 19.70 13.64
C ARG A 442 -12.85 19.91 13.03
N ARG A 443 -11.84 19.98 13.89
CA ARG A 443 -10.43 19.89 13.54
C ARG A 443 -9.98 18.45 13.69
N GLY A 444 -9.05 18.00 12.85
CA GLY A 444 -8.38 16.73 13.05
C GLY A 444 -7.66 16.69 14.40
N ASP A 445 -7.72 15.55 15.08
CA ASP A 445 -7.10 15.27 16.37
C ASP A 445 -6.12 14.09 16.31
N SER A 446 -5.72 13.70 15.10
CA SER A 446 -4.80 12.59 14.84
C SER A 446 -3.71 13.01 13.85
N THR A 447 -2.50 12.47 14.03
CA THR A 447 -1.40 12.53 13.06
C THR A 447 -1.23 11.23 12.28
N TYR A 448 -2.06 10.22 12.55
CA TYR A 448 -2.05 8.96 11.81
C TYR A 448 -2.44 9.19 10.36
N ILE A 449 -1.61 8.71 9.43
CA ILE A 449 -1.71 9.00 8.01
C ILE A 449 -3.06 8.61 7.41
N GLY A 450 -3.62 7.45 7.76
CA GLY A 450 -4.93 7.01 7.29
C GLY A 450 -6.09 7.93 7.63
N THR A 451 -5.96 8.78 8.69
CA THR A 451 -6.97 9.79 9.04
C THR A 451 -6.81 11.13 8.31
N LEU A 452 -5.71 11.31 7.61
CA LEU A 452 -5.36 12.53 6.89
C LEU A 452 -5.66 12.43 5.40
N LEU A 453 -5.70 11.23 4.85
CA LEU A 453 -6.12 10.97 3.48
C LEU A 453 -7.62 11.25 3.29
N TYR A 454 -7.97 11.82 2.15
CA TYR A 454 -9.36 12.09 1.76
C TYR A 454 -9.54 11.91 0.26
N GLY A 455 -10.74 11.48 -0.14
CA GLY A 455 -11.10 11.35 -1.54
C GLY A 455 -11.64 12.64 -2.16
N SER A 456 -11.90 12.59 -3.46
CA SER A 456 -12.59 13.65 -4.16
C SER A 456 -13.55 13.13 -5.22
N LEU A 457 -14.48 13.99 -5.68
CA LEU A 457 -15.43 13.70 -6.75
C LEU A 457 -15.50 14.90 -7.72
N ALA A 458 -15.04 14.69 -8.94
CA ALA A 458 -15.13 15.64 -10.05
C ALA A 458 -16.31 15.34 -10.96
N ALA A 459 -16.92 16.38 -11.58
CA ALA A 459 -18.00 16.25 -12.54
C ALA A 459 -17.60 17.00 -13.84
N ILE A 460 -17.14 16.28 -14.86
CA ILE A 460 -16.53 16.81 -16.07
C ILE A 460 -17.51 16.71 -17.24
N ASP A 461 -17.75 17.79 -17.96
CA ASP A 461 -18.61 17.78 -19.15
C ASP A 461 -17.95 16.97 -20.29
N THR A 462 -18.67 15.98 -20.86
CA THR A 462 -18.10 15.11 -21.90
C THR A 462 -17.82 15.86 -23.20
N ALA A 463 -18.54 16.95 -23.48
CA ALA A 463 -18.25 17.82 -24.63
C ALA A 463 -16.99 18.67 -24.39
N GLU A 464 -16.71 19.01 -23.13
CA GLU A 464 -15.45 19.66 -22.78
C GLU A 464 -14.28 18.69 -22.94
N ILE A 465 -14.45 17.41 -22.56
CA ILE A 465 -13.42 16.38 -22.78
C ILE A 465 -13.04 16.32 -24.26
N GLU A 466 -14.00 16.21 -25.18
CA GLU A 466 -13.71 16.13 -26.60
C GLU A 466 -12.97 17.39 -27.16
N ARG A 467 -13.25 18.56 -26.59
CA ARG A 467 -12.62 19.83 -27.00
C ARG A 467 -11.21 20.01 -26.44
N GLU A 468 -11.01 19.70 -25.16
CA GLU A 468 -9.77 19.98 -24.45
C GLU A 468 -8.79 18.79 -24.44
N LEU A 469 -9.19 17.63 -24.95
CA LEU A 469 -8.44 16.37 -24.84
C LEU A 469 -6.96 16.47 -25.24
N PRO A 470 -6.59 17.17 -26.36
CA PRO A 470 -5.16 17.30 -26.71
C PRO A 470 -4.36 18.09 -25.69
N LYS A 471 -4.95 19.15 -25.12
CA LYS A 471 -4.34 19.95 -24.04
C LYS A 471 -4.18 19.15 -22.77
N TRP A 472 -5.24 18.51 -22.31
CA TRP A 472 -5.25 17.69 -21.10
C TRP A 472 -4.30 16.49 -21.20
N THR A 473 -4.20 15.87 -22.38
CA THR A 473 -3.19 14.82 -22.63
C THR A 473 -1.76 15.33 -22.40
N ALA A 474 -1.47 16.56 -22.87
CA ALA A 474 -0.16 17.16 -22.67
C ALA A 474 0.12 17.46 -21.17
N GLU A 475 -0.90 17.90 -20.42
CA GLU A 475 -0.84 18.14 -18.97
C GLU A 475 -0.61 16.82 -18.20
N VAL A 476 -1.30 15.73 -18.55
CA VAL A 476 -1.09 14.40 -17.97
C VAL A 476 0.33 13.88 -18.25
N MET A 477 0.83 14.07 -19.47
CA MET A 477 2.21 13.70 -19.80
C MET A 477 3.24 14.50 -19.02
N GLU A 478 2.98 15.76 -18.71
CA GLU A 478 3.84 16.60 -17.91
C GLU A 478 3.81 16.17 -16.43
N SER A 479 2.62 15.98 -15.84
CA SER A 479 2.44 15.55 -14.46
C SER A 479 3.04 14.16 -14.18
N ASN A 480 3.01 13.27 -15.16
CA ASN A 480 3.69 11.97 -15.12
C ASN A 480 5.17 12.04 -15.56
N ARG A 481 5.73 13.22 -15.78
CA ARG A 481 7.14 13.43 -16.15
C ARG A 481 7.60 12.72 -17.43
N MET A 482 6.67 12.36 -18.34
CA MET A 482 6.97 11.60 -19.57
C MET A 482 7.98 12.27 -20.51
N LYS A 483 8.25 13.56 -20.31
CA LYS A 483 9.23 14.34 -21.06
C LYS A 483 10.47 14.72 -20.23
N ALA A 484 10.61 14.17 -19.01
CA ALA A 484 11.79 14.44 -18.19
C ALA A 484 13.05 14.01 -18.94
N ALA A 485 14.10 14.83 -18.86
CA ALA A 485 15.40 14.45 -19.40
C ALA A 485 15.94 13.25 -18.63
N ALA A 486 16.57 12.32 -19.33
CA ALA A 486 17.28 11.23 -18.68
C ALA A 486 18.37 11.79 -17.75
N GLU A 487 18.28 11.48 -16.47
CA GLU A 487 19.27 11.87 -15.48
C GLU A 487 20.40 10.84 -15.46
N THR A 488 21.59 11.27 -15.09
CA THR A 488 22.78 10.41 -14.90
C THR A 488 23.45 10.74 -13.58
N ILE A 489 24.12 9.76 -12.97
CA ILE A 489 24.93 9.97 -11.77
C ILE A 489 26.34 10.36 -12.21
N ALA A 490 26.73 11.59 -11.86
CA ALA A 490 28.04 12.13 -12.23
C ALA A 490 29.07 11.88 -11.13
N PHE A 491 29.89 10.85 -11.30
CA PHE A 491 31.04 10.60 -10.42
C PHE A 491 32.23 11.49 -10.80
N ALA A 492 32.97 12.00 -9.81
CA ALA A 492 34.16 12.83 -10.03
C ALA A 492 35.23 12.11 -10.87
N GLY A 493 35.32 10.78 -10.79
CA GLY A 493 36.21 9.93 -11.60
C GLY A 493 35.71 9.65 -13.02
N GLY A 494 34.54 10.14 -13.41
CA GLY A 494 33.95 9.96 -14.75
C GLY A 494 33.34 8.57 -15.01
N THR A 495 33.54 7.60 -14.13
CA THR A 495 32.98 6.24 -14.23
C THR A 495 32.30 5.85 -12.91
N ASN A 496 31.24 5.07 -12.99
CA ASN A 496 30.55 4.52 -11.81
C ASN A 496 31.43 3.42 -11.17
N PRO A 497 31.90 3.60 -9.94
CA PRO A 497 32.70 2.59 -9.24
C PRO A 497 31.85 1.56 -8.49
N ILE A 498 30.57 1.84 -8.26
CA ILE A 498 29.70 1.03 -7.40
C ILE A 498 29.34 -0.29 -8.09
N LYS A 499 29.57 -1.39 -7.37
CA LYS A 499 29.24 -2.76 -7.79
C LYS A 499 28.27 -3.44 -6.85
N HIS A 500 28.24 -2.98 -5.61
CA HIS A 500 27.42 -3.54 -4.53
C HIS A 500 26.55 -2.45 -3.92
N VAL A 501 25.29 -2.77 -3.75
CA VAL A 501 24.30 -1.94 -3.06
C VAL A 501 23.80 -2.71 -1.84
N ILE A 502 23.84 -2.07 -0.69
CA ILE A 502 23.24 -2.56 0.55
C ILE A 502 22.04 -1.67 0.87
N TYR A 503 20.86 -2.25 0.83
CA TYR A 503 19.58 -1.59 1.06
C TYR A 503 19.02 -2.01 2.41
N ILE A 504 18.84 -1.07 3.32
CA ILE A 504 18.33 -1.29 4.68
C ILE A 504 16.97 -0.64 4.79
N ILE A 505 15.93 -1.43 5.07
CA ILE A 505 14.56 -1.00 5.32
C ILE A 505 14.33 -1.04 6.84
N LYS A 506 13.81 0.06 7.39
CA LYS A 506 13.53 0.32 8.80
C LYS A 506 12.03 0.57 8.98
N GLU A 507 11.56 0.85 10.22
CA GLU A 507 10.13 0.87 10.54
C GLU A 507 9.66 2.20 11.19
N ASN A 508 8.81 2.91 10.46
CA ASN A 508 7.79 3.88 10.88
C ASN A 508 8.29 5.15 11.59
N ARG A 509 9.33 5.83 11.07
CA ARG A 509 9.75 7.12 11.64
C ARG A 509 9.68 8.26 10.64
N THR A 510 9.13 9.41 11.10
CA THR A 510 9.18 10.65 10.31
C THR A 510 10.55 11.31 10.42
N TYR A 511 10.86 12.21 9.48
CA TYR A 511 12.06 13.03 9.52
C TYR A 511 12.19 13.80 10.84
N ASP A 512 11.14 14.48 11.28
CA ASP A 512 11.18 15.30 12.48
C ASP A 512 11.33 14.48 13.78
N GLN A 513 10.81 13.25 13.82
CA GLN A 513 10.97 12.41 15.01
C GLN A 513 12.44 12.06 15.30
N VAL A 514 13.25 11.93 14.25
CA VAL A 514 14.68 11.57 14.34
C VAL A 514 15.55 12.81 14.13
N PHE A 515 15.43 13.50 13.01
CA PHE A 515 16.31 14.60 12.59
C PHE A 515 15.75 16.01 12.91
N GLY A 516 14.64 16.11 13.64
CA GLY A 516 14.10 17.40 14.04
C GLY A 516 15.12 18.28 14.79
N ASP A 517 16.01 17.69 15.58
CA ASP A 517 17.05 18.37 16.36
C ASP A 517 18.45 18.34 15.70
N LEU A 518 18.56 17.88 14.44
CA LEU A 518 19.85 17.75 13.75
C LEU A 518 20.58 19.10 13.67
N LYS A 519 21.80 19.11 14.17
CA LYS A 519 22.63 20.33 14.23
C LYS A 519 24.10 20.03 14.03
N GLN A 520 24.82 21.01 13.51
CA GLN A 520 26.28 21.00 13.43
C GLN A 520 26.82 22.31 14.01
N ASN A 521 27.76 22.20 14.95
CA ASN A 521 28.33 23.39 15.66
C ASN A 521 27.26 24.30 16.29
N GLY A 522 26.18 23.69 16.83
CA GLY A 522 25.07 24.38 17.47
C GLY A 522 24.08 25.07 16.49
N LYS A 523 24.23 24.93 15.17
CA LYS A 523 23.30 25.44 14.16
C LYS A 523 22.47 24.29 13.57
N PRO A 524 21.15 24.49 13.38
CA PRO A 524 20.32 23.50 12.68
C PRO A 524 20.86 23.16 11.30
N VAL A 525 20.74 21.90 10.91
CA VAL A 525 21.08 21.37 9.58
C VAL A 525 19.82 20.75 8.97
N GLY A 526 19.50 21.11 7.73
CA GLY A 526 18.27 20.68 7.07
C GLY A 526 17.00 21.36 7.63
N ASN A 527 15.84 20.89 7.20
CA ASN A 527 14.53 21.44 7.52
C ASN A 527 13.82 20.59 8.61
N GLY A 528 14.37 20.57 9.83
CA GLY A 528 13.81 19.85 10.97
C GLY A 528 13.09 20.76 11.99
N ASP A 529 12.08 20.20 12.69
CA ASP A 529 11.44 20.85 13.85
C ASP A 529 11.84 20.14 15.16
N ALA A 530 12.76 20.74 15.92
CA ALA A 530 13.28 20.17 17.16
C ALA A 530 12.20 19.93 18.25
N ARG A 531 11.03 20.53 18.13
CA ARG A 531 9.91 20.28 19.05
C ARG A 531 9.26 18.91 18.84
N LEU A 532 9.50 18.28 17.69
CA LEU A 532 8.96 16.97 17.31
C LEU A 532 10.00 15.85 17.43
N ALA A 533 11.26 16.16 17.74
CA ALA A 533 12.35 15.21 17.87
C ALA A 533 12.18 14.29 19.09
N MET A 534 11.43 13.21 18.95
CA MET A 534 11.20 12.20 20.01
C MET A 534 12.45 11.35 20.25
N TYR A 535 13.20 11.06 19.22
CA TYR A 535 14.35 10.17 19.17
C TYR A 535 15.58 10.88 18.58
N GLY A 536 15.85 12.10 19.05
CA GLY A 536 16.96 12.94 18.58
C GLY A 536 18.35 12.35 18.88
N GLU A 537 19.40 13.16 18.73
CA GLU A 537 20.82 12.78 18.78
C GLU A 537 21.20 11.86 19.97
N SER A 538 20.58 12.03 21.15
CA SER A 538 20.86 11.21 22.32
C SER A 538 20.39 9.75 22.20
N VAL A 539 19.43 9.47 21.33
CA VAL A 539 18.87 8.14 21.08
C VAL A 539 19.44 7.56 19.77
N THR A 540 19.63 8.43 18.76
CA THR A 540 20.07 8.06 17.41
C THR A 540 21.41 8.72 17.01
N PRO A 541 22.49 8.56 17.80
CA PRO A 541 23.77 9.20 17.53
C PRO A 541 24.41 8.75 16.22
N ASN A 542 24.18 7.50 15.77
CA ASN A 542 24.75 6.97 14.54
C ASN A 542 24.04 7.56 13.31
N GLN A 543 22.70 7.65 13.31
CA GLN A 543 21.95 8.29 12.24
C GLN A 543 22.33 9.75 12.09
N HIS A 544 22.44 10.49 13.20
CA HIS A 544 22.90 11.90 13.20
C HIS A 544 24.30 12.04 12.64
N LYS A 545 25.24 11.19 13.05
CA LYS A 545 26.62 11.20 12.59
C LYS A 545 26.72 10.84 11.10
N LEU A 546 25.95 9.86 10.63
CA LEU A 546 25.88 9.48 9.22
C LEU A 546 25.33 10.63 8.36
N ALA A 547 24.23 11.25 8.76
CA ALA A 547 23.64 12.38 8.08
C ALA A 547 24.61 13.56 7.96
N LEU A 548 25.30 13.92 9.05
CA LEU A 548 26.29 15.01 9.06
C LEU A 548 27.54 14.68 8.25
N GLN A 549 27.97 13.43 8.17
CA GLN A 549 29.18 13.02 7.44
C GLN A 549 28.92 12.81 5.95
N PHE A 550 27.83 12.16 5.59
CA PHE A 550 27.58 11.70 4.22
C PHE A 550 26.55 12.53 3.46
N GLY A 551 25.72 13.28 4.14
CA GLY A 551 24.73 14.19 3.57
C GLY A 551 23.31 13.97 4.07
N VAL A 552 22.51 15.01 4.02
CA VAL A 552 21.11 15.07 4.50
C VAL A 552 20.18 15.23 3.31
N LEU A 553 19.16 14.37 3.23
CA LEU A 553 18.01 14.52 2.35
C LEU A 553 16.84 15.01 3.22
N ASP A 554 16.60 16.33 3.25
CA ASP A 554 15.62 16.92 4.17
C ASP A 554 14.21 17.09 3.58
N ASN A 555 14.01 16.58 2.38
CA ASN A 555 12.74 16.60 1.64
C ASN A 555 12.50 15.26 0.94
N PHE A 556 12.66 14.18 1.71
CA PHE A 556 12.41 12.79 1.31
C PHE A 556 11.05 12.32 1.82
N PHE A 557 10.33 11.52 1.02
CA PHE A 557 8.98 11.03 1.30
C PHE A 557 8.90 9.52 1.08
N ASP A 558 8.42 8.79 2.06
CA ASP A 558 8.06 7.39 1.83
C ASP A 558 6.88 7.31 0.86
N SER A 559 6.90 6.31 -0.03
CA SER A 559 5.83 6.12 -1.01
C SER A 559 4.66 5.34 -0.44
N GLY A 560 4.92 4.52 0.60
CA GLY A 560 3.90 3.83 1.38
C GLY A 560 3.29 4.71 2.48
N GLU A 561 2.09 4.37 2.89
CA GLU A 561 1.36 5.02 3.97
C GLU A 561 1.48 4.25 5.29
N VAL A 562 1.59 2.93 5.22
CA VAL A 562 1.69 1.98 6.34
C VAL A 562 2.63 0.83 5.95
N SER A 563 3.12 0.04 6.92
CA SER A 563 4.14 -0.98 6.61
C SER A 563 3.68 -2.00 5.56
N GLY A 564 2.40 -2.37 5.53
CA GLY A 564 1.88 -3.30 4.53
C GLY A 564 2.08 -2.84 3.09
N ASP A 565 1.85 -1.57 2.78
CA ASP A 565 2.12 -1.02 1.45
C ASP A 565 3.56 -0.48 1.32
N GLY A 566 4.15 0.00 2.41
CA GLY A 566 5.52 0.49 2.47
C GLY A 566 6.55 -0.54 2.00
N HIS A 567 6.47 -1.78 2.47
CA HIS A 567 7.36 -2.86 2.03
C HIS A 567 7.18 -3.21 0.54
N VAL A 568 5.95 -3.12 0.00
CA VAL A 568 5.73 -3.31 -1.46
C VAL A 568 6.35 -2.16 -2.24
N TRP A 569 6.05 -0.91 -1.88
CA TRP A 569 6.65 0.27 -2.51
C TRP A 569 8.19 0.27 -2.43
N SER A 570 8.76 -0.13 -1.30
CA SER A 570 10.21 -0.19 -1.07
C SER A 570 10.92 -1.25 -1.90
N ASN A 571 10.22 -2.27 -2.39
CA ASN A 571 10.82 -3.35 -3.17
C ASN A 571 10.36 -3.40 -4.64
N ALA A 572 9.21 -2.78 -4.98
CA ALA A 572 8.63 -2.80 -6.32
C ALA A 572 8.50 -1.43 -6.99
N ALA A 573 8.67 -0.32 -6.28
CA ALA A 573 8.45 1.05 -6.76
C ALA A 573 7.01 1.33 -7.24
N ILE A 574 6.05 0.49 -6.87
CA ILE A 574 4.63 0.59 -7.23
C ILE A 574 3.78 -0.24 -6.25
N GLY A 575 2.60 0.24 -5.90
CA GLY A 575 1.55 -0.56 -5.26
C GLY A 575 0.63 -1.19 -6.30
N THR A 576 0.00 -2.33 -5.99
CA THR A 576 -1.01 -2.94 -6.87
C THR A 576 -2.39 -2.35 -6.58
N ASP A 577 -3.32 -2.52 -7.53
CA ASP A 577 -4.73 -2.18 -7.33
C ASP A 577 -5.37 -2.94 -6.14
N TYR A 578 -4.90 -4.17 -5.86
CA TYR A 578 -5.30 -4.93 -4.67
C TYR A 578 -4.84 -4.22 -3.39
N LEU A 579 -3.55 -3.92 -3.28
CA LEU A 579 -2.95 -3.24 -2.15
C LEU A 579 -3.70 -1.95 -1.81
N GLU A 580 -3.86 -1.08 -2.81
CA GLU A 580 -4.44 0.25 -2.67
C GLU A 580 -5.94 0.24 -2.30
N LYS A 581 -6.65 -0.86 -2.61
CA LYS A 581 -8.07 -1.04 -2.24
C LYS A 581 -8.28 -1.62 -0.86
N VAL A 582 -7.25 -2.27 -0.27
CA VAL A 582 -7.50 -3.07 0.96
C VAL A 582 -6.70 -2.61 2.18
N TRP A 583 -5.59 -1.87 2.03
CA TRP A 583 -4.75 -1.55 3.18
C TRP A 583 -5.47 -0.70 4.24
N GLU A 584 -6.18 0.38 3.85
CA GLU A 584 -6.85 1.25 4.82
C GLU A 584 -7.89 0.49 5.65
N GLN A 585 -8.63 -0.42 5.04
CA GLN A 585 -9.64 -1.24 5.71
C GLN A 585 -9.00 -2.23 6.69
N ASN A 586 -7.93 -2.88 6.26
CA ASN A 586 -7.25 -3.89 7.05
C ASN A 586 -6.62 -3.29 8.31
N TYR A 587 -6.02 -2.12 8.20
CA TYR A 587 -5.41 -1.41 9.32
C TYR A 587 -6.44 -0.83 10.31
N ARG A 588 -7.68 -0.57 9.87
CA ARG A 588 -8.75 -0.12 10.78
C ARG A 588 -9.11 -1.18 11.81
N ASN A 589 -9.20 -2.42 11.39
CA ASN A 589 -9.78 -3.52 12.17
C ASN A 589 -8.71 -4.34 12.92
N GLY A 590 -7.43 -3.99 12.78
CA GLY A 590 -6.33 -4.70 13.42
C GLY A 590 -6.15 -6.14 12.96
N GLN A 591 -6.72 -6.50 11.79
CA GLN A 591 -6.54 -7.81 11.18
C GLN A 591 -6.53 -7.69 9.66
N ARG A 592 -5.42 -8.11 9.04
CA ARG A 592 -5.24 -8.11 7.59
C ARG A 592 -5.96 -9.29 6.95
N THR A 593 -6.64 -9.05 5.82
CA THR A 593 -7.22 -10.10 4.98
C THR A 593 -6.14 -10.91 4.27
N TYR A 594 -5.01 -10.27 4.01
CA TYR A 594 -3.82 -10.85 3.41
C TYR A 594 -2.61 -10.06 3.90
N ASP A 595 -1.51 -10.74 4.19
CA ASP A 595 -0.26 -10.05 4.49
C ASP A 595 0.43 -9.65 3.20
N PHE A 596 0.70 -8.36 3.04
CA PHE A 596 1.17 -7.80 1.79
C PHE A 596 2.58 -8.27 1.40
N GLU A 597 3.35 -8.77 2.34
CA GLU A 597 4.67 -9.38 2.11
C GLU A 597 4.58 -10.89 1.80
N GLY A 598 3.37 -11.42 1.67
CA GLY A 598 3.14 -12.85 1.38
C GLY A 598 3.34 -13.77 2.59
N VAL A 599 3.29 -13.26 3.83
CA VAL A 599 3.60 -14.02 5.05
C VAL A 599 2.39 -14.56 5.81
N VAL A 600 1.17 -14.24 5.40
CA VAL A 600 -0.10 -14.61 6.12
C VAL A 600 -0.19 -16.10 6.46
N SER A 601 0.40 -16.97 5.70
CA SER A 601 0.26 -18.41 5.85
C SER A 601 1.57 -19.15 5.63
N GLU A 602 2.63 -18.76 6.34
CA GLU A 602 3.90 -19.47 6.29
C GLU A 602 4.38 -19.75 4.86
N GLY A 603 4.60 -18.69 4.08
CA GLY A 603 5.02 -18.75 2.68
C GLY A 603 3.87 -18.93 1.68
N TYR A 604 2.61 -18.79 2.10
CA TYR A 604 1.50 -18.59 1.19
C TYR A 604 1.69 -17.25 0.43
N PRO A 605 1.39 -17.14 -0.87
CA PRO A 605 0.80 -18.18 -1.72
C PRO A 605 1.82 -19.09 -2.41
N LEU A 606 3.13 -18.82 -2.30
CA LEU A 606 4.18 -19.58 -3.00
C LEU A 606 4.06 -21.10 -2.77
N LEU A 607 3.93 -21.52 -1.52
CA LEU A 607 3.85 -22.93 -1.16
C LEU A 607 2.53 -23.56 -1.55
N GLN A 608 1.47 -22.78 -1.73
CA GLN A 608 0.18 -23.25 -2.25
C GLN A 608 0.14 -23.27 -3.78
N LYS A 609 1.19 -22.79 -4.45
CA LYS A 609 1.29 -22.68 -5.92
C LYS A 609 0.17 -21.84 -6.54
N ILE A 610 -0.17 -20.74 -5.88
CA ILE A 610 -1.16 -19.75 -6.30
C ILE A 610 -0.42 -18.46 -6.61
N ALA A 611 -0.91 -17.66 -7.57
CA ALA A 611 -0.39 -16.31 -7.79
C ALA A 611 -0.58 -15.46 -6.53
N ASP A 612 0.40 -14.62 -6.22
CA ASP A 612 0.27 -13.62 -5.16
C ASP A 612 -0.56 -12.45 -5.69
N VAL A 613 -1.74 -12.23 -5.11
CA VAL A 613 -2.64 -11.13 -5.50
C VAL A 613 -2.02 -9.76 -5.26
N ASN A 614 -0.99 -9.66 -4.43
CA ASN A 614 -0.31 -8.41 -4.13
C ASN A 614 0.97 -8.18 -4.97
N GLU A 615 1.39 -9.11 -5.81
CA GLU A 615 2.59 -8.96 -6.62
C GLU A 615 2.31 -8.15 -7.90
N PRO A 616 3.00 -6.99 -8.12
CA PRO A 616 2.86 -6.26 -9.36
C PRO A 616 3.46 -7.02 -10.55
N GLN A 617 2.94 -6.76 -11.74
CA GLN A 617 3.43 -7.41 -12.98
C GLN A 617 4.92 -7.16 -13.23
N SER A 618 5.42 -6.03 -12.77
CA SER A 618 6.85 -5.68 -12.85
C SER A 618 7.74 -6.50 -11.92
N GLY A 619 7.16 -7.22 -10.96
CA GLY A 619 7.90 -7.94 -9.91
C GLY A 619 8.61 -6.99 -8.95
N TYR A 620 9.62 -7.53 -8.28
CA TYR A 620 10.41 -6.86 -7.24
C TYR A 620 11.85 -6.66 -7.68
N MET A 621 12.60 -5.81 -6.95
CA MET A 621 13.99 -5.45 -7.24
C MET A 621 14.92 -6.67 -7.34
N TRP A 622 14.77 -7.70 -6.49
CA TRP A 622 15.58 -8.94 -6.57
C TRP A 622 15.33 -9.71 -7.88
N GLY A 623 14.08 -9.75 -8.37
CA GLY A 623 13.76 -10.34 -9.67
C GLY A 623 14.33 -9.56 -10.84
N ASN A 624 14.38 -8.21 -10.74
CA ASN A 624 15.06 -7.35 -11.71
C ASN A 624 16.56 -7.64 -11.74
N VAL A 625 17.20 -7.77 -10.56
CA VAL A 625 18.61 -8.13 -10.40
C VAL A 625 18.93 -9.46 -11.09
N ASP A 626 18.17 -10.52 -10.78
CA ASP A 626 18.38 -11.87 -11.32
C ASP A 626 18.20 -11.93 -12.84
N SER A 627 17.15 -11.31 -13.36
CA SER A 627 16.83 -11.31 -14.80
C SER A 627 17.92 -10.61 -15.66
N HIS A 628 18.75 -9.78 -15.01
CA HIS A 628 19.85 -9.06 -15.66
C HIS A 628 21.25 -9.61 -15.30
N GLY A 629 21.31 -10.88 -14.80
CA GLY A 629 22.55 -11.61 -14.59
C GLY A 629 23.39 -11.08 -13.43
N LYS A 630 22.80 -10.41 -12.46
CA LYS A 630 23.41 -9.98 -11.20
C LYS A 630 22.94 -10.84 -10.04
N THR A 631 23.61 -10.71 -8.90
CA THR A 631 23.36 -11.54 -7.72
C THR A 631 22.71 -10.73 -6.63
N HIS A 632 21.78 -11.34 -5.87
CA HIS A 632 21.17 -10.74 -4.68
C HIS A 632 21.24 -11.66 -3.47
N TYR A 633 21.05 -11.08 -2.28
CA TYR A 633 20.89 -11.83 -1.03
C TYR A 633 20.06 -11.05 -0.03
N ASN A 634 19.24 -11.75 0.77
CA ASN A 634 18.21 -11.16 1.62
C ASN A 634 18.42 -11.51 3.09
N PHE A 635 18.14 -10.55 3.99
CA PHE A 635 18.23 -10.68 5.44
C PHE A 635 16.93 -10.18 6.08
N GLY A 636 15.89 -10.99 6.09
CA GLY A 636 14.67 -10.75 6.85
C GLY A 636 13.51 -10.07 6.09
N GLU A 637 13.71 -9.63 4.84
CA GLU A 637 12.68 -9.02 4.02
C GLU A 637 11.94 -10.08 3.19
N TYR A 638 10.59 -10.07 3.12
CA TYR A 638 9.79 -11.07 2.40
C TYR A 638 10.13 -12.52 2.77
N VAL A 639 10.33 -12.75 4.05
CA VAL A 639 10.48 -14.08 4.63
C VAL A 639 9.41 -14.28 5.71
N SER A 640 8.97 -15.52 5.89
CA SER A 640 8.01 -15.88 6.93
C SER A 640 8.75 -16.62 8.05
N SER A 641 8.79 -16.04 9.23
CA SER A 641 9.48 -16.56 10.40
C SER A 641 8.52 -17.27 11.36
N THR A 642 8.89 -18.48 11.77
CA THR A 642 8.22 -19.19 12.87
C THR A 642 9.12 -19.16 14.10
N PHE A 643 8.60 -18.64 15.21
CA PHE A 643 9.33 -18.57 16.46
C PHE A 643 8.95 -19.71 17.40
N CYS A 644 9.90 -20.17 18.21
CA CYS A 644 9.75 -21.31 19.13
C CYS A 644 8.62 -21.15 20.17
N ASP A 645 8.28 -19.92 20.56
CA ASP A 645 7.25 -19.61 21.54
C ASP A 645 5.85 -19.35 20.94
N ALA A 646 5.72 -19.30 19.63
CA ALA A 646 4.46 -19.02 18.92
C ALA A 646 3.32 -19.97 19.32
N LYS A 647 3.62 -21.19 19.77
CA LYS A 647 2.63 -22.17 20.26
C LYS A 647 1.87 -21.76 21.52
N LYS A 648 2.37 -20.78 22.28
CA LYS A 648 1.73 -20.30 23.52
C LYS A 648 0.82 -19.10 23.29
N SER A 649 0.96 -18.40 22.17
CA SER A 649 0.23 -17.16 21.89
C SER A 649 -1.09 -17.37 21.12
N GLY A 650 -1.46 -18.62 20.75
CA GLY A 650 -2.66 -18.86 19.95
C GLY A 650 -2.56 -18.33 18.52
N SER A 651 -1.34 -18.04 18.04
CA SER A 651 -1.14 -17.56 16.67
C SER A 651 -1.43 -18.67 15.67
N SER A 652 -2.09 -18.31 14.58
CA SER A 652 -2.52 -19.17 13.45
C SER A 652 -1.40 -19.81 12.64
N GLN A 653 -0.16 -19.69 13.08
CA GLN A 653 1.02 -20.22 12.38
C GLN A 653 1.17 -21.74 12.45
N GLU A 654 0.08 -22.50 12.58
CA GLU A 654 0.08 -23.95 12.36
C GLU A 654 -0.13 -24.27 10.88
N GLY A 655 0.87 -23.98 10.05
CA GLY A 655 0.87 -24.39 8.64
C GLY A 655 1.25 -25.86 8.43
N PRO A 656 1.00 -26.43 7.24
CA PRO A 656 1.34 -27.83 6.92
C PRO A 656 2.85 -28.10 6.85
N LEU A 657 3.70 -27.10 7.07
CA LEU A 657 5.16 -27.20 6.92
C LEU A 657 5.92 -27.38 8.25
N ARG A 658 5.23 -27.52 9.36
CA ARG A 658 5.90 -27.88 10.62
C ARG A 658 6.35 -29.34 10.62
N GLU A 659 7.46 -29.60 9.98
CA GLU A 659 8.27 -30.78 10.23
C GLU A 659 9.35 -30.39 11.25
N GLY A 660 9.10 -30.60 12.53
CA GLY A 660 10.11 -30.37 13.56
C GLY A 660 9.60 -30.51 14.98
N THR A 661 10.49 -30.90 15.89
CA THR A 661 10.25 -30.85 17.33
C THR A 661 10.35 -29.37 17.75
N PRO A 662 9.40 -28.84 18.57
CA PRO A 662 9.52 -27.48 19.06
C PRO A 662 10.88 -27.24 19.70
N CYS A 663 11.48 -26.07 19.40
CA CYS A 663 12.79 -25.79 20.01
C CYS A 663 12.70 -25.72 21.55
N SER A 664 13.76 -26.20 22.18
CA SER A 664 13.92 -26.15 23.64
C SER A 664 15.35 -25.71 23.97
N PRO A 665 15.55 -24.56 24.60
CA PRO A 665 14.53 -23.63 25.09
C PRO A 665 13.83 -22.85 23.96
N SER A 666 12.63 -22.28 24.20
CA SER A 666 11.91 -21.44 23.27
C SER A 666 12.38 -19.98 23.25
N VAL A 667 13.08 -19.55 24.27
CA VAL A 667 13.62 -18.20 24.46
C VAL A 667 15.02 -18.25 25.05
N VAL A 668 15.82 -17.22 24.76
CA VAL A 668 17.08 -16.94 25.45
C VAL A 668 16.78 -15.93 26.55
N LYS A 669 16.96 -16.37 27.82
CA LYS A 669 16.74 -15.50 28.98
C LYS A 669 17.94 -14.57 29.22
N PRO A 670 17.75 -13.44 29.95
CA PRO A 670 18.86 -12.60 30.36
C PRO A 670 19.96 -13.43 31.07
N GLY A 671 21.22 -13.25 30.65
CA GLY A 671 22.39 -13.99 31.15
C GLY A 671 22.64 -15.34 30.46
N GLU A 672 21.72 -15.87 29.65
CA GLU A 672 21.97 -17.07 28.84
C GLU A 672 22.68 -16.69 27.54
N ARG A 673 23.38 -17.63 26.91
CA ARG A 673 24.08 -17.38 25.64
C ARG A 673 23.14 -17.53 24.44
N PHE A 674 23.24 -16.60 23.48
CA PHE A 674 22.62 -16.74 22.18
C PHE A 674 23.19 -17.94 21.41
N PRO A 675 22.43 -18.50 20.45
CA PRO A 675 22.96 -19.46 19.49
C PRO A 675 24.16 -18.90 18.72
N ALA A 676 25.08 -19.77 18.29
CA ALA A 676 26.25 -19.36 17.51
C ALA A 676 25.87 -18.64 16.21
N ALA A 677 24.73 -18.99 15.62
CA ALA A 677 24.18 -18.28 14.44
C ALA A 677 23.87 -16.81 14.71
N TRP A 678 23.56 -16.46 15.97
CA TRP A 678 23.25 -15.11 16.47
C TRP A 678 24.41 -14.47 17.25
N GLY A 679 25.64 -14.93 17.07
CA GLY A 679 26.84 -14.38 17.64
C GLY A 679 27.37 -15.14 18.85
N GLY A 680 26.59 -16.02 19.52
CA GLY A 680 27.04 -16.83 20.65
C GLY A 680 27.41 -16.03 21.91
N GLU A 681 27.00 -14.78 22.02
CA GLU A 681 27.26 -13.87 23.11
C GLU A 681 26.26 -14.06 24.25
N GLU A 682 26.62 -13.57 25.46
CA GLU A 682 25.69 -13.53 26.59
C GLU A 682 24.57 -12.52 26.35
N ASN A 683 23.31 -12.95 26.56
CA ASN A 683 22.15 -12.07 26.47
C ASN A 683 22.14 -11.05 27.63
N LYS A 684 22.38 -9.79 27.30
CA LYS A 684 22.34 -8.66 28.22
C LYS A 684 21.01 -7.93 28.26
N PHE A 685 20.11 -8.22 27.32
CA PHE A 685 18.79 -7.61 27.24
C PHE A 685 17.96 -7.98 28.48
N ALA A 686 17.20 -7.04 29.04
CA ALA A 686 16.41 -7.26 30.24
C ALA A 686 15.13 -8.07 30.00
N TRP A 687 14.90 -8.57 28.79
CA TRP A 687 13.76 -9.39 28.41
C TRP A 687 14.22 -10.70 27.76
N PRO A 688 13.35 -11.73 27.76
CA PRO A 688 13.61 -12.96 27.03
C PRO A 688 13.46 -12.72 25.52
N VAL A 689 14.48 -13.12 24.74
CA VAL A 689 14.49 -13.02 23.28
C VAL A 689 13.96 -14.33 22.68
N PRO A 690 12.89 -14.33 21.87
CA PRO A 690 12.36 -15.53 21.24
C PRO A 690 13.37 -16.11 20.25
N LEU A 691 13.48 -17.44 20.21
CA LEU A 691 14.33 -18.14 19.25
C LEU A 691 13.56 -18.42 17.96
N LEU A 692 14.23 -18.22 16.83
CA LEU A 692 13.76 -18.61 15.52
C LEU A 692 13.78 -20.14 15.40
N GLU A 693 12.65 -20.76 15.08
CA GLU A 693 12.54 -22.19 14.77
C GLU A 693 12.80 -22.45 13.28
N HIS A 694 12.16 -21.67 12.44
CA HIS A 694 12.20 -21.83 11.01
C HIS A 694 12.00 -20.48 10.29
N ASN A 695 12.62 -20.34 9.13
CA ASN A 695 12.46 -19.18 8.26
C ASN A 695 12.35 -19.65 6.81
N GLN A 696 11.46 -19.05 6.03
CA GLN A 696 11.24 -19.43 4.64
C GLN A 696 10.92 -18.22 3.77
N ALA A 697 11.36 -18.27 2.53
CA ALA A 697 11.05 -17.24 1.55
C ALA A 697 9.57 -17.23 1.17
N THR A 698 9.00 -16.05 0.95
CA THR A 698 7.62 -15.87 0.46
C THR A 698 7.56 -15.72 -1.07
N LYS A 699 8.69 -15.43 -1.71
CA LYS A 699 8.80 -15.24 -3.18
C LYS A 699 9.72 -16.29 -3.82
N PRO A 700 9.42 -16.73 -5.06
CA PRO A 700 10.22 -17.76 -5.75
C PRO A 700 11.70 -17.37 -5.90
N GLU A 701 11.96 -16.10 -6.23
CA GLU A 701 13.30 -15.58 -6.49
C GLU A 701 14.16 -15.55 -5.22
N LEU A 702 13.56 -15.47 -4.03
CA LEU A 702 14.28 -15.50 -2.75
C LEU A 702 14.66 -16.90 -2.28
N VAL A 703 14.09 -17.97 -2.86
CA VAL A 703 14.39 -19.34 -2.46
C VAL A 703 15.86 -19.66 -2.71
N GLY A 704 16.60 -19.90 -1.62
CA GLY A 704 18.05 -20.15 -1.66
C GLY A 704 18.91 -18.87 -1.69
N HIS A 705 18.28 -17.68 -1.69
CA HIS A 705 18.96 -16.38 -1.72
C HIS A 705 18.68 -15.52 -0.49
N PHE A 706 18.45 -16.14 0.67
CA PHE A 706 18.23 -15.44 1.95
C PHE A 706 18.99 -16.12 3.09
N ALA A 707 19.24 -15.36 4.16
CA ALA A 707 19.86 -15.87 5.37
C ALA A 707 18.80 -16.56 6.26
N PRO A 708 18.81 -17.90 6.42
CA PRO A 708 17.80 -18.60 7.20
C PRO A 708 17.83 -18.25 8.69
N GLU A 709 18.90 -17.63 9.19
CA GLU A 709 19.06 -17.17 10.57
C GLU A 709 18.56 -15.73 10.79
N ALA A 710 18.27 -14.97 9.72
CA ALA A 710 17.77 -13.61 9.82
C ALA A 710 16.25 -13.63 9.99
N PRO A 711 15.71 -13.29 11.19
CA PRO A 711 14.28 -13.30 11.43
C PRO A 711 13.59 -12.12 10.74
N ASP A 712 12.35 -12.34 10.37
CA ASP A 712 11.37 -11.34 9.98
C ASP A 712 10.97 -10.41 11.15
N PHE A 713 9.94 -9.58 10.96
CA PHE A 713 9.44 -8.65 11.96
C PHE A 713 9.12 -9.34 13.29
N ASN A 714 9.81 -8.93 14.35
CA ASN A 714 9.48 -9.25 15.73
C ASN A 714 10.21 -8.27 16.65
N THR A 715 9.50 -7.32 17.25
CA THR A 715 10.05 -6.26 18.11
C THR A 715 10.66 -6.76 19.45
N ARG A 716 10.65 -8.07 19.73
CA ARG A 716 11.38 -8.67 20.86
C ARG A 716 12.75 -9.20 20.46
N VAL A 717 13.04 -9.32 19.17
CA VAL A 717 14.35 -9.74 18.67
C VAL A 717 15.17 -8.50 18.33
N PRO A 718 16.17 -8.15 19.13
CA PRO A 718 16.98 -6.95 18.94
C PRO A 718 17.64 -6.91 17.55
N ASP A 719 17.73 -5.73 16.94
CA ASP A 719 18.42 -5.52 15.65
C ASP A 719 19.92 -5.79 15.74
N GLN A 720 20.51 -5.77 16.96
CA GLN A 720 21.87 -6.26 17.15
C GLN A 720 22.02 -7.72 16.72
N ILE A 721 20.99 -8.55 16.86
CA ILE A 721 20.99 -9.95 16.39
C ILE A 721 20.98 -9.99 14.85
N ARG A 722 20.12 -9.18 14.22
CA ARG A 722 20.06 -9.06 12.74
C ARG A 722 21.40 -8.58 12.19
N ALA A 723 21.98 -7.57 12.83
CA ALA A 723 23.34 -7.08 12.47
C ALA A 723 24.41 -8.17 12.65
N ASN A 724 24.38 -8.98 13.72
CA ASN A 724 25.31 -10.09 13.92
C ASN A 724 25.22 -11.11 12.78
N VAL A 725 24.01 -11.45 12.33
CA VAL A 725 23.81 -12.36 11.20
C VAL A 725 24.45 -11.79 9.93
N PHE A 726 24.12 -10.53 9.57
CA PHE A 726 24.73 -9.85 8.42
C PHE A 726 26.26 -9.84 8.52
N LEU A 727 26.82 -9.41 9.65
CA LEU A 727 28.27 -9.29 9.85
C LEU A 727 29.01 -10.64 9.72
N LYS A 728 28.38 -11.74 10.11
CA LYS A 728 28.90 -13.09 9.91
C LYS A 728 29.05 -13.43 8.41
N TYR A 729 28.02 -13.16 7.61
CA TYR A 729 28.07 -13.35 6.16
C TYR A 729 29.09 -12.40 5.51
N PHE A 730 29.08 -11.14 5.92
CA PHE A 730 29.99 -10.13 5.42
C PHE A 730 31.46 -10.49 5.65
N ALA A 731 31.79 -11.01 6.85
CA ALA A 731 33.15 -11.49 7.15
C ALA A 731 33.61 -12.60 6.18
N GLY A 732 32.68 -13.47 5.76
CA GLY A 732 32.94 -14.50 4.73
C GLY A 732 33.27 -13.86 3.37
N TRP A 733 32.50 -12.89 2.90
CA TRP A 733 32.74 -12.17 1.65
C TRP A 733 34.08 -11.40 1.68
N VAL A 734 34.41 -10.78 2.81
CA VAL A 734 35.73 -10.10 2.99
C VAL A 734 36.85 -11.11 2.88
N ALA A 735 36.75 -12.29 3.50
CA ALA A 735 37.74 -13.35 3.41
C ALA A 735 37.89 -13.88 1.97
N ASP A 736 36.80 -14.06 1.25
CA ASP A 736 36.80 -14.48 -0.14
C ASP A 736 37.48 -13.43 -1.05
N ARG A 737 37.20 -12.14 -0.86
CA ARG A 737 37.82 -11.05 -1.59
C ARG A 737 39.33 -10.98 -1.33
N ALA A 738 39.75 -11.22 -0.08
CA ALA A 738 41.17 -11.34 0.27
C ALA A 738 41.85 -12.54 -0.41
N ALA A 739 41.08 -13.61 -0.70
CA ALA A 739 41.54 -14.77 -1.47
C ALA A 739 41.41 -14.60 -2.99
N GLY A 740 41.08 -13.39 -3.48
CA GLY A 740 40.96 -13.07 -4.90
C GLY A 740 39.63 -13.49 -5.53
N LYS A 741 38.59 -13.77 -4.72
CA LYS A 741 37.24 -14.10 -5.17
C LYS A 741 36.30 -12.99 -4.71
N ASP A 742 35.57 -12.38 -5.63
CA ASP A 742 34.51 -11.44 -5.29
C ASP A 742 33.18 -12.17 -5.24
N THR A 743 32.70 -12.49 -4.01
CA THR A 743 31.51 -13.29 -3.77
C THR A 743 30.39 -12.50 -3.10
N MET A 744 30.61 -11.24 -2.75
CA MET A 744 29.57 -10.38 -2.21
C MET A 744 28.49 -10.13 -3.29
N PRO A 745 27.20 -10.31 -2.98
CA PRO A 745 26.13 -10.03 -3.93
C PRO A 745 26.11 -8.58 -4.42
N ASN A 746 25.62 -8.35 -5.64
CA ASN A 746 25.48 -7.00 -6.19
C ASN A 746 24.39 -6.21 -5.45
N TYR A 747 23.34 -6.87 -5.00
CA TYR A 747 22.22 -6.29 -4.27
C TYR A 747 21.96 -7.07 -2.98
N ILE A 748 21.95 -6.38 -1.86
CA ILE A 748 21.69 -6.96 -0.54
C ILE A 748 20.56 -6.17 0.11
N THR A 749 19.49 -6.87 0.52
CA THR A 749 18.37 -6.27 1.25
C THR A 749 18.39 -6.73 2.70
N LEU A 750 18.20 -5.80 3.63
CA LEU A 750 18.07 -6.08 5.06
C LEU A 750 16.82 -5.41 5.62
N HIS A 751 16.11 -6.14 6.48
CA HIS A 751 15.03 -5.61 7.30
C HIS A 751 15.51 -5.50 8.75
N ILE A 752 15.48 -4.30 9.33
CA ILE A 752 15.77 -4.00 10.74
C ILE A 752 14.64 -3.13 11.31
N GLY A 753 13.71 -3.74 12.05
CA GLY A 753 12.42 -3.15 12.40
C GLY A 753 12.22 -2.80 13.88
N ASP A 754 13.28 -2.77 14.71
CA ASP A 754 13.10 -2.49 16.15
C ASP A 754 12.68 -1.05 16.45
N ASP A 755 12.93 -0.11 15.54
CA ASP A 755 12.50 1.28 15.68
C ASP A 755 10.97 1.46 15.57
N HIS A 756 10.21 0.48 15.06
CA HIS A 756 8.76 0.40 15.22
C HIS A 756 8.33 0.47 16.70
N THR A 757 9.07 -0.15 17.58
CA THR A 757 8.83 -0.28 19.01
C THR A 757 7.64 -1.20 19.38
N ALA A 758 7.66 -1.75 20.59
CA ALA A 758 6.52 -2.47 21.20
C ALA A 758 5.77 -1.59 22.23
N GLY A 759 5.76 -0.28 22.04
CA GLY A 759 5.20 0.66 23.00
C GLY A 759 5.86 0.51 24.39
N THR A 760 5.08 0.67 25.45
CA THR A 760 5.55 0.59 26.84
C THR A 760 5.12 -0.71 27.52
N THR A 761 5.03 -1.80 26.78
CA THR A 761 4.63 -3.13 27.32
C THR A 761 5.59 -3.57 28.44
N PRO A 762 5.09 -3.83 29.67
CA PRO A 762 5.96 -4.19 30.81
C PRO A 762 6.78 -5.45 30.56
N GLY A 763 8.09 -5.35 30.78
CA GLY A 763 9.03 -6.46 30.57
C GLY A 763 9.43 -6.70 29.11
N GLY A 764 8.98 -5.85 28.18
CA GLY A 764 9.52 -5.70 26.83
C GLY A 764 10.51 -4.53 26.74
N PRO A 765 11.18 -4.31 25.61
CA PRO A 765 12.10 -3.17 25.42
C PRO A 765 11.38 -1.84 25.62
N THR A 766 12.10 -0.82 26.13
CA THR A 766 11.55 0.54 26.12
C THR A 766 11.58 1.09 24.68
N PRO A 767 10.69 2.04 24.30
CA PRO A 767 10.74 2.65 22.97
C PRO A 767 12.10 3.24 22.62
N LYS A 768 12.73 3.94 23.57
CA LYS A 768 14.10 4.48 23.38
C LYS A 768 15.16 3.39 23.26
N SER A 769 14.98 2.25 23.95
CA SER A 769 15.88 1.10 23.82
C SER A 769 15.82 0.51 22.41
N SER A 770 14.62 0.29 21.89
CA SER A 770 14.40 -0.26 20.56
C SER A 770 14.98 0.65 19.45
N VAL A 771 14.68 1.94 19.49
CA VAL A 771 15.23 2.90 18.49
C VAL A 771 16.76 3.03 18.60
N ALA A 772 17.32 3.02 19.82
CA ALA A 772 18.77 3.09 20.00
C ALA A 772 19.47 1.77 19.61
N ASP A 773 18.79 0.62 19.73
CA ASP A 773 19.27 -0.67 19.26
C ASP A 773 19.36 -0.71 17.73
N ASN A 774 18.30 -0.28 17.04
CA ASN A 774 18.24 -0.12 15.59
C ASN A 774 19.35 0.82 15.09
N ASP A 775 19.51 2.01 15.71
CA ASP A 775 20.56 2.99 15.39
C ASP A 775 21.97 2.40 15.45
N LEU A 776 22.27 1.66 16.53
CA LEU A 776 23.58 1.02 16.72
C LEU A 776 23.77 -0.15 15.76
N ALA A 777 22.74 -0.96 15.47
CA ALA A 777 22.81 -2.08 14.53
C ALA A 777 23.22 -1.58 13.15
N MET A 778 22.56 -0.55 12.65
CA MET A 778 22.88 0.14 11.39
C MET A 778 24.29 0.71 11.42
N GLY A 779 24.68 1.44 12.47
CA GLY A 779 26.01 2.01 12.61
C GLY A 779 27.12 0.97 12.53
N ARG A 780 26.96 -0.19 13.17
CA ARG A 780 27.90 -1.32 13.13
C ARG A 780 28.05 -1.92 11.73
N MET A 781 26.97 -2.04 11.00
CA MET A 781 27.01 -2.57 9.63
C MET A 781 27.77 -1.60 8.70
N VAL A 782 27.50 -0.31 8.77
CA VAL A 782 28.21 0.72 7.99
C VAL A 782 29.70 0.78 8.40
N GLU A 783 30.03 0.69 9.70
CA GLU A 783 31.40 0.63 10.19
C GLU A 783 32.15 -0.56 9.57
N ALA A 784 31.61 -1.75 9.63
CA ALA A 784 32.26 -2.95 9.12
C ALA A 784 32.56 -2.86 7.63
N VAL A 785 31.60 -2.40 6.82
CA VAL A 785 31.78 -2.27 5.37
C VAL A 785 32.74 -1.14 5.03
N SER A 786 32.65 0.00 5.68
CA SER A 786 33.50 1.16 5.41
C SER A 786 34.97 0.95 5.77
N HIS A 787 35.25 0.02 6.71
CA HIS A 787 36.63 -0.39 7.09
C HIS A 787 37.13 -1.63 6.33
N SER A 788 36.43 -2.05 5.27
CA SER A 788 36.77 -3.22 4.47
C SER A 788 37.22 -2.84 3.06
N PRO A 789 37.81 -3.78 2.27
CA PRO A 789 38.07 -3.56 0.84
C PRO A 789 36.83 -3.26 0.00
N TYR A 790 35.62 -3.52 0.49
CA TYR A 790 34.36 -3.22 -0.20
C TYR A 790 33.96 -1.76 -0.12
N TRP A 791 34.63 -0.92 0.68
CA TRP A 791 34.30 0.52 0.75
C TRP A 791 34.47 1.26 -0.57
N ASP A 792 35.37 0.78 -1.42
CA ASP A 792 35.68 1.41 -2.71
C ASP A 792 34.53 1.26 -3.74
N ASP A 793 33.69 0.24 -3.60
CA ASP A 793 32.70 -0.12 -4.62
C ASP A 793 31.32 -0.48 -4.05
N THR A 794 31.02 -0.03 -2.80
CA THR A 794 29.73 -0.23 -2.14
C THR A 794 29.02 1.10 -1.84
N ALA A 795 27.70 1.12 -2.00
CA ALA A 795 26.81 2.17 -1.53
C ALA A 795 25.70 1.59 -0.63
N PHE A 796 25.40 2.29 0.48
CA PHE A 796 24.23 2.01 1.30
C PHE A 796 23.09 2.95 0.93
N PHE A 797 21.89 2.40 0.96
CA PHE A 797 20.62 3.13 0.99
C PHE A 797 19.86 2.67 2.22
N ILE A 798 19.47 3.59 3.08
CA ILE A 798 18.83 3.31 4.36
C ILE A 798 17.61 4.23 4.45
N LEU A 799 16.41 3.65 4.59
CA LEU A 799 15.16 4.40 4.68
C LEU A 799 14.15 3.68 5.60
N GLU A 800 13.09 4.39 5.94
CA GLU A 800 11.90 3.78 6.56
C GLU A 800 11.01 3.21 5.46
N ASP A 801 10.23 2.17 5.76
CA ASP A 801 9.20 1.64 4.87
C ASP A 801 8.05 2.65 4.71
N ASP A 802 7.66 3.27 5.82
CA ASP A 802 6.63 4.31 5.92
C ASP A 802 6.88 5.25 7.12
N ALA A 803 6.15 6.36 7.14
CA ALA A 803 6.16 7.33 8.24
C ALA A 803 4.96 7.20 9.20
N GLN A 804 4.02 6.38 8.92
CA GLN A 804 2.72 5.97 9.52
C GLN A 804 2.13 6.90 10.59
N ASN A 805 2.73 6.97 11.76
CA ASN A 805 2.12 7.55 12.97
C ASN A 805 2.79 8.82 13.45
N GLY A 806 3.95 9.16 12.92
CA GLY A 806 4.77 10.22 13.45
C GLY A 806 4.26 11.61 13.08
N ALA A 807 4.43 12.56 13.99
CA ALA A 807 4.24 13.97 13.67
C ALA A 807 5.42 14.47 12.82
N ASP A 808 5.13 15.21 11.76
CA ASP A 808 6.09 15.93 10.94
C ASP A 808 5.52 17.30 10.57
N HIS A 809 6.36 18.35 10.49
CA HIS A 809 5.85 19.69 10.23
C HIS A 809 5.62 19.99 8.75
N VAL A 810 5.99 19.06 7.85
CA VAL A 810 5.84 19.22 6.40
C VAL A 810 4.70 18.36 5.86
N ASP A 811 4.79 17.02 5.98
CA ASP A 811 3.80 16.11 5.43
C ASP A 811 3.82 14.76 6.19
N ALA A 812 2.72 14.01 6.11
CA ALA A 812 2.61 12.70 6.79
C ALA A 812 3.49 11.62 6.15
N HIS A 813 3.85 11.76 4.86
CA HIS A 813 4.78 10.85 4.19
C HIS A 813 6.24 11.24 4.37
N ARG A 814 6.53 12.44 4.97
CA ARG A 814 7.91 12.89 5.05
C ARG A 814 8.69 12.08 6.08
N SER A 815 9.73 11.43 5.59
CA SER A 815 10.55 10.50 6.35
C SER A 815 12.04 10.77 6.14
N LEU A 816 12.88 9.86 6.58
CA LEU A 816 14.31 9.97 6.48
C LEU A 816 14.88 8.97 5.47
N ALA A 817 15.90 9.39 4.73
CA ALA A 817 16.73 8.50 3.94
C ALA A 817 18.20 8.89 4.07
N LEU A 818 19.08 7.88 4.17
CA LEU A 818 20.53 8.05 4.19
C LEU A 818 21.14 7.34 3.00
N VAL A 819 22.02 8.05 2.27
CA VAL A 819 22.83 7.49 1.18
C VAL A 819 24.29 7.59 1.59
N VAL A 820 24.94 6.44 1.79
CA VAL A 820 26.28 6.37 2.37
C VAL A 820 27.23 5.69 1.41
N SER A 821 28.26 6.40 1.00
CA SER A 821 29.32 5.84 0.15
C SER A 821 30.63 6.59 0.32
N LYS A 822 31.72 6.01 -0.19
CA LYS A 822 33.01 6.70 -0.27
C LYS A 822 32.92 7.97 -1.13
N TYR A 823 31.92 8.07 -2.00
CA TYR A 823 31.72 9.15 -2.98
C TYR A 823 30.71 10.20 -2.51
N SER A 824 30.26 10.15 -1.27
CA SER A 824 29.32 11.14 -0.72
C SER A 824 29.96 12.54 -0.69
N PRO A 825 29.19 13.60 -0.99
CA PRO A 825 29.68 14.97 -1.07
C PRO A 825 29.97 15.56 0.31
N ARG A 826 30.67 16.71 0.32
CA ARG A 826 30.80 17.62 1.44
C ARG A 826 30.35 19.00 1.02
N ALA A 827 29.79 19.79 1.94
CA ALA A 827 29.51 21.19 1.66
C ALA A 827 30.82 21.96 1.45
N ALA A 828 30.79 22.99 0.61
CA ALA A 828 31.98 23.78 0.25
C ALA A 828 32.62 24.53 1.46
N ASP A 829 31.83 24.80 2.51
CA ASP A 829 32.29 25.43 3.77
C ASP A 829 32.80 24.42 4.81
N GLY A 830 32.87 23.12 4.45
CA GLY A 830 33.22 22.01 5.33
C GLY A 830 32.11 21.60 6.30
N GLY A 831 30.89 22.12 6.13
CA GLY A 831 29.68 21.69 6.84
C GLY A 831 29.07 20.43 6.26
N ALA A 832 27.92 20.01 6.81
CA ALA A 832 27.11 18.94 6.26
C ALA A 832 26.52 19.34 4.90
N PHE A 833 26.55 18.43 3.95
CA PHE A 833 25.86 18.60 2.67
C PHE A 833 24.36 18.40 2.88
N VAL A 834 23.52 19.29 2.32
CA VAL A 834 22.06 19.16 2.37
C VAL A 834 21.49 19.24 0.96
N ASP A 835 20.66 18.29 0.60
CA ASP A 835 19.87 18.29 -0.63
C ASP A 835 18.38 18.35 -0.29
N SER A 836 17.74 19.48 -0.59
CA SER A 836 16.33 19.77 -0.31
C SER A 836 15.42 19.55 -1.52
N ARG A 837 15.89 18.89 -2.58
CA ARG A 837 15.03 18.47 -3.68
C ARG A 837 14.05 17.41 -3.22
N PHE A 838 12.88 17.38 -3.87
CA PHE A 838 11.90 16.34 -3.61
C PHE A 838 12.41 14.97 -4.11
N TYR A 839 12.44 14.01 -3.20
CA TYR A 839 12.73 12.62 -3.49
C TYR A 839 11.73 11.72 -2.77
N SER A 840 11.57 10.51 -3.28
CA SER A 840 10.74 9.48 -2.64
C SER A 840 11.44 8.12 -2.64
N THR A 841 10.81 7.12 -2.03
CA THR A 841 11.25 5.71 -2.07
C THR A 841 11.53 5.26 -3.51
N VAL A 842 10.68 5.69 -4.47
CA VAL A 842 10.88 5.39 -5.91
C VAL A 842 12.19 5.97 -6.44
N SER A 843 12.60 7.17 -5.96
CA SER A 843 13.88 7.79 -6.32
C SER A 843 15.08 6.97 -5.83
N VAL A 844 14.96 6.34 -4.65
CA VAL A 844 15.97 5.43 -4.09
C VAL A 844 16.13 4.20 -4.99
N ILE A 845 15.02 3.53 -5.32
CA ILE A 845 15.02 2.35 -6.20
C ILE A 845 15.65 2.69 -7.54
N ARG A 846 15.21 3.78 -8.19
CA ARG A 846 15.78 4.22 -9.48
C ARG A 846 17.28 4.49 -9.41
N THR A 847 17.74 5.06 -8.29
CA THR A 847 19.17 5.33 -8.08
C THR A 847 19.96 4.02 -7.94
N MET A 848 19.46 3.05 -7.19
CA MET A 848 20.07 1.72 -7.05
C MET A 848 20.14 0.98 -8.39
N GLU A 849 19.05 0.98 -9.17
CA GLU A 849 19.03 0.41 -10.52
C GLU A 849 20.11 1.04 -11.43
N THR A 850 20.18 2.38 -11.42
CA THR A 850 21.16 3.11 -12.23
C THR A 850 22.60 2.76 -11.83
N LEU A 851 22.89 2.67 -10.53
CA LEU A 851 24.21 2.25 -10.02
C LEU A 851 24.57 0.83 -10.43
N LEU A 852 23.60 -0.07 -10.38
CA LEU A 852 23.80 -1.47 -10.77
C LEU A 852 23.69 -1.70 -12.29
N GLY A 853 23.35 -0.68 -13.09
CA GLY A 853 23.17 -0.80 -14.53
C GLY A 853 21.97 -1.64 -14.93
N LEU A 854 20.91 -1.60 -14.11
CA LEU A 854 19.63 -2.27 -14.34
C LEU A 854 18.65 -1.35 -15.08
N PRO A 855 17.74 -1.88 -15.91
CA PRO A 855 16.62 -1.11 -16.42
C PRO A 855 15.60 -0.85 -15.31
N PRO A 856 14.69 0.14 -15.48
CA PRO A 856 13.56 0.32 -14.60
C PRO A 856 12.63 -0.91 -14.58
N MET A 857 11.96 -1.14 -13.46
CA MET A 857 10.93 -2.16 -13.32
C MET A 857 9.58 -1.70 -13.89
N ASN A 858 9.19 -0.45 -13.62
CA ASN A 858 7.90 0.11 -14.01
C ASN A 858 8.00 1.59 -14.40
N ASN A 859 6.86 2.23 -14.65
CA ASN A 859 6.84 3.61 -15.12
C ASN A 859 7.16 4.65 -14.02
N ASN A 860 6.95 4.32 -12.75
CA ASN A 860 7.23 5.23 -11.65
C ASN A 860 8.75 5.42 -11.48
N ASP A 861 9.50 4.32 -11.40
CA ASP A 861 10.97 4.37 -11.27
C ASP A 861 11.64 4.84 -12.57
N ALA A 862 11.11 4.47 -13.76
CA ALA A 862 11.64 4.94 -15.03
C ALA A 862 11.73 6.48 -15.14
N LEU A 863 10.84 7.18 -14.45
CA LEU A 863 10.67 8.64 -14.54
C LEU A 863 11.04 9.38 -13.24
N ALA A 864 11.40 8.65 -12.18
CA ALA A 864 11.81 9.23 -10.91
C ALA A 864 13.15 9.98 -11.02
N SER A 865 13.31 11.02 -10.21
CA SER A 865 14.58 11.74 -10.09
C SER A 865 15.63 10.89 -9.43
N LEU A 866 16.87 10.94 -9.92
CA LEU A 866 18.02 10.29 -9.31
C LEU A 866 18.55 11.10 -8.10
N ILE A 867 18.94 10.40 -7.04
CA ILE A 867 19.65 10.97 -5.90
C ILE A 867 21.17 11.11 -6.25
N GLY A 868 21.45 11.59 -7.46
CA GLY A 868 22.80 11.66 -8.01
C GLY A 868 23.74 12.63 -7.30
N SER A 869 23.20 13.66 -6.62
CA SER A 869 24.00 14.61 -5.82
C SER A 869 24.83 13.92 -4.73
N MET A 870 24.33 12.80 -4.19
CA MET A 870 24.99 12.05 -3.11
C MET A 870 26.23 11.27 -3.57
N PHE A 871 26.61 11.33 -4.88
CA PHE A 871 27.76 10.65 -5.47
C PHE A 871 28.75 11.61 -6.13
N THR A 872 28.65 12.91 -5.86
CA THR A 872 29.49 13.95 -6.49
C THR A 872 30.83 14.19 -5.76
N GLY A 873 31.07 13.54 -4.64
CA GLY A 873 32.31 13.62 -3.88
C GLY A 873 33.50 12.97 -4.60
N PRO A 874 34.74 13.33 -4.25
CA PRO A 874 35.95 12.86 -4.95
C PRO A 874 36.35 11.42 -4.63
N GLY A 875 35.59 10.67 -3.84
CA GLY A 875 35.89 9.31 -3.43
C GLY A 875 36.89 9.22 -2.26
N ASP A 876 36.85 10.19 -1.37
CA ASP A 876 37.77 10.31 -0.23
C ASP A 876 37.06 10.39 1.13
N GLN A 877 35.76 10.01 1.19
CA GLN A 877 35.04 9.95 2.49
C GLN A 877 35.74 8.95 3.41
N ALA A 878 36.01 9.40 4.63
CA ALA A 878 36.63 8.55 5.64
C ALA A 878 35.68 7.39 6.01
N PRO A 879 36.23 6.24 6.40
CA PRO A 879 35.42 5.18 6.99
C PRO A 879 34.60 5.70 8.20
N PHE A 880 33.40 5.18 8.35
CA PHE A 880 32.54 5.50 9.47
C PHE A 880 32.94 4.71 10.72
N THR A 881 32.89 5.33 11.88
CA THR A 881 33.07 4.66 13.17
C THR A 881 31.78 4.77 13.95
N ALA A 882 31.19 3.63 14.33
CA ALA A 882 29.93 3.60 15.08
C ALA A 882 30.08 4.22 16.48
N ASP A 883 29.07 4.97 16.88
CA ASP A 883 28.95 5.48 18.25
C ASP A 883 28.30 4.40 19.12
N THR A 884 29.00 3.95 20.16
CA THR A 884 28.55 2.86 21.05
C THR A 884 27.96 3.37 22.36
N VAL A 885 27.73 4.69 22.51
CA VAL A 885 27.32 5.32 23.77
C VAL A 885 26.06 4.67 24.35
N ASN A 886 25.08 4.31 23.53
CA ASN A 886 23.81 3.73 23.98
C ASN A 886 23.91 2.25 24.40
N ARG A 887 24.95 1.54 23.92
CA ARG A 887 25.36 0.24 24.44
C ARG A 887 26.09 0.40 25.76
N ASP A 888 27.05 1.32 25.83
CA ASP A 888 27.99 1.48 26.92
C ASP A 888 27.32 2.08 28.16
N ASN A 889 26.30 2.93 28.00
CA ASN A 889 25.45 3.44 29.08
C ASN A 889 24.30 2.50 29.46
N GLY A 890 24.06 1.43 28.69
CA GLY A 890 23.06 0.40 28.97
C GLY A 890 21.67 0.69 28.39
N LEU A 891 21.46 1.78 27.66
CA LEU A 891 20.15 2.16 27.14
C LEU A 891 19.52 1.04 26.29
N ILE A 892 20.24 0.45 25.34
CA ILE A 892 19.74 -0.61 24.46
C ILE A 892 19.29 -1.89 25.19
N TYR A 893 19.64 -2.06 26.47
CA TYR A 893 19.30 -3.23 27.26
C TYR A 893 18.13 -3.00 28.22
N THR A 894 17.46 -1.86 28.16
CA THR A 894 16.44 -1.45 29.14
C THR A 894 15.06 -1.98 28.81
N ALA A 895 14.36 -2.50 29.81
CA ALA A 895 12.98 -2.97 29.70
C ALA A 895 12.00 -2.03 30.39
N ASN A 896 10.76 -1.99 29.87
CA ASN A 896 9.66 -1.22 30.46
C ASN A 896 9.28 -1.72 31.85
N VAL A 897 9.06 -0.78 32.76
CA VAL A 897 8.49 -1.03 34.08
C VAL A 897 6.97 -0.98 34.05
N LYS A 898 6.30 -1.60 35.01
CA LYS A 898 4.83 -1.61 35.13
C LYS A 898 4.20 -0.21 35.29
N THR A 899 4.99 0.78 35.64
CA THR A 899 4.57 2.18 35.86
C THR A 899 4.91 3.09 34.69
N ALA A 900 5.43 2.55 33.58
CA ALA A 900 5.70 3.34 32.38
C ALA A 900 4.39 3.99 31.83
N PRO A 901 4.49 5.16 31.18
CA PRO A 901 3.31 5.82 30.58
C PRO A 901 2.60 4.86 29.61
N GLY A 902 1.30 4.64 29.78
CA GLY A 902 0.52 3.75 28.89
C GLY A 902 0.82 2.25 28.99
N ALA A 903 1.56 1.79 30.03
CA ALA A 903 1.95 0.39 30.17
C ALA A 903 0.78 -0.61 30.16
N LYS A 904 -0.37 -0.24 30.75
CA LYS A 904 -1.57 -1.09 30.79
C LYS A 904 -2.26 -1.17 29.41
N GLU A 905 -2.23 -0.11 28.67
CA GLU A 905 -2.77 -0.01 27.33
C GLU A 905 -1.89 -0.78 26.36
N SER A 906 -0.58 -0.56 26.38
CA SER A 906 0.38 -1.30 25.56
C SER A 906 0.34 -2.81 25.81
N ALA A 907 0.16 -3.25 27.06
CA ALA A 907 0.05 -4.67 27.38
C ALA A 907 -1.17 -5.38 26.78
N LYS A 908 -2.12 -4.64 26.22
CA LYS A 908 -3.31 -5.18 25.53
C LYS A 908 -3.19 -5.14 24.01
N MET A 909 -2.15 -4.50 23.49
CA MET A 909 -1.88 -4.42 22.06
C MET A 909 -1.11 -5.67 21.61
N ASP A 910 -1.33 -6.07 20.38
CA ASP A 910 -0.57 -7.15 19.74
C ASP A 910 0.63 -6.55 19.01
N PHE A 911 1.83 -6.80 19.52
CA PHE A 911 3.11 -6.44 18.90
C PHE A 911 3.89 -7.67 18.41
N SER A 912 3.25 -8.83 18.38
CA SER A 912 3.85 -10.06 17.84
C SER A 912 3.59 -10.25 16.34
N HIS A 913 2.68 -9.46 15.80
CA HIS A 913 2.36 -9.40 14.38
C HIS A 913 2.45 -7.94 13.90
N ALA A 914 2.86 -7.76 12.67
CA ALA A 914 2.96 -6.44 12.05
C ALA A 914 1.62 -5.68 12.16
N ASP A 915 1.66 -4.42 12.57
CA ASP A 915 0.60 -3.41 12.57
C ASP A 915 -0.75 -3.76 13.23
N ARG A 916 -0.79 -4.72 14.14
CA ARG A 916 -2.01 -5.03 14.92
C ARG A 916 -2.23 -4.12 16.14
N ALA A 917 -1.31 -3.24 16.47
CA ALA A 917 -1.47 -2.27 17.53
C ALA A 917 -2.36 -1.09 17.09
N ASP A 918 -3.19 -0.56 18.03
CA ASP A 918 -3.95 0.67 17.77
C ASP A 918 -3.00 1.87 17.59
N ALA A 919 -2.79 2.26 16.35
CA ALA A 919 -1.82 3.27 15.95
C ALA A 919 -2.04 4.63 16.65
N GLN A 920 -3.28 5.09 16.81
CA GLN A 920 -3.59 6.37 17.45
C GLN A 920 -3.25 6.36 18.96
N LYS A 921 -3.57 5.27 19.65
CA LYS A 921 -3.22 5.13 21.08
C LYS A 921 -1.73 4.93 21.27
N LEU A 922 -1.09 4.16 20.39
CA LEU A 922 0.36 3.94 20.44
C LEU A 922 1.10 5.27 20.30
N ASN A 923 0.71 6.12 19.35
CA ASN A 923 1.30 7.44 19.14
C ASN A 923 1.30 8.32 20.41
N VAL A 924 0.17 8.37 21.13
CA VAL A 924 0.07 9.14 22.38
C VAL A 924 0.98 8.52 23.47
N ILE A 925 1.08 7.20 23.54
CA ILE A 925 1.94 6.48 24.49
C ILE A 925 3.41 6.80 24.21
N LEU A 926 3.84 6.67 22.95
CA LEU A 926 5.22 6.95 22.53
C LEU A 926 5.61 8.41 22.78
N TRP A 927 4.71 9.35 22.47
CA TRP A 927 4.95 10.79 22.76
C TRP A 927 5.19 11.02 24.24
N ARG A 928 4.34 10.47 25.12
CA ARG A 928 4.47 10.63 26.57
C ARG A 928 5.73 9.96 27.13
N ASP A 929 6.12 8.82 26.56
CA ASP A 929 7.36 8.15 26.95
C ASP A 929 8.60 8.96 26.54
N ALA A 930 8.62 9.48 25.31
CA ALA A 930 9.76 10.21 24.78
C ALA A 930 9.87 11.63 25.35
N MET A 931 8.75 12.37 25.42
CA MET A 931 8.68 13.82 25.66
C MET A 931 8.19 14.19 27.09
N GLY A 932 7.84 13.20 27.92
CA GLY A 932 7.40 13.40 29.31
C GLY A 932 6.14 14.24 29.40
N ASP A 933 6.22 15.32 30.24
CA ASP A 933 5.10 16.24 30.46
C ASP A 933 4.89 17.27 29.33
N THR A 934 5.70 17.21 28.27
CA THR A 934 5.50 18.08 27.09
C THR A 934 4.12 17.80 26.51
N PRO A 935 3.29 18.85 26.25
CA PRO A 935 1.98 18.62 25.67
C PRO A 935 2.07 17.84 24.35
N VAL A 936 1.24 16.82 24.21
CA VAL A 936 1.09 16.13 22.93
C VAL A 936 0.66 17.16 21.89
N PRO A 937 1.16 17.15 20.65
CA PRO A 937 0.71 18.05 19.60
C PRO A 937 -0.82 18.14 19.53
N ALA A 938 -1.35 19.31 19.23
CA ALA A 938 -2.80 19.60 19.33
C ALA A 938 -3.66 18.58 18.54
N GLN A 939 -3.14 18.02 17.45
CA GLN A 939 -3.75 16.97 16.66
C GLN A 939 -3.98 15.66 17.46
N LEU A 940 -3.13 15.37 18.45
CA LEU A 940 -3.21 14.15 19.25
C LEU A 940 -4.04 14.33 20.53
N THR A 941 -4.25 15.57 21.01
CA THR A 941 -4.81 15.84 22.35
C THR A 941 -6.06 16.69 22.40
N GLU A 942 -6.52 17.32 21.31
CA GLU A 942 -7.74 18.12 21.40
C GLU A 942 -8.92 17.25 21.86
N LYS A 943 -9.05 17.14 23.20
CA LYS A 943 -10.29 16.63 23.80
C LYS A 943 -11.46 17.43 23.24
N ARG A 944 -12.45 16.75 22.68
CA ARG A 944 -13.74 17.33 22.32
C ARG A 944 -14.17 18.30 23.42
N LYS A 945 -14.03 19.60 23.24
CA LYS A 945 -14.83 20.56 23.97
C LYS A 945 -16.25 20.19 23.56
N LYS A 946 -17.04 19.63 24.51
CA LYS A 946 -18.49 19.47 24.32
C LYS A 946 -18.98 20.78 23.72
N ALA A 947 -19.52 20.73 22.52
CA ALA A 947 -20.21 21.86 21.96
C ALA A 947 -21.22 22.29 23.03
N LYS A 948 -21.05 23.49 23.60
CA LYS A 948 -22.15 24.14 24.30
C LYS A 948 -23.27 24.19 23.26
N LYS A 949 -24.39 23.58 23.58
CA LYS A 949 -25.63 23.93 22.94
C LYS A 949 -25.76 25.45 23.12
N ASP A 950 -25.51 26.20 22.07
CA ASP A 950 -26.12 27.50 21.94
C ASP A 950 -27.57 27.21 21.56
N ASP A 951 -28.41 27.01 22.60
CA ASP A 951 -29.84 27.32 22.54
C ASP A 951 -29.86 28.86 22.55
N ASP A 952 -30.07 29.46 21.39
CA ASP A 952 -30.81 30.73 21.26
C ASP A 952 -30.82 31.12 19.76
N ASP A 953 -32.07 31.16 19.25
CA ASP A 953 -32.66 31.71 18.00
C ASP A 953 -32.42 31.00 16.69
#